data_3329abbad3e7c2eb66fce18b7447a90a
#
_entry.id   3329abbad3e7c2eb66fce18b7447a90a
#
_cell.length_a   1.000
_cell.length_b   1.000
_cell.length_c   1.000
_cell.angle_alpha   90.00
_cell.angle_beta   90.00
_cell.angle_gamma   90.00
#
_symmetry.space_group_name_H-M   'P 1'
#
loop_
_entity.id
_entity.type
_entity.pdbx_description
1 polymer ?
#
loop_
_entity_poly.entity_id
_entity_poly.type
_entity_poly.pdbx_seq_one_letter_code
_entity_poly.pdbx_strand_id
1 'polypeptide(L)'
;MNKSLLISLFSILICLLLFNFSPNAFSQDGADNKQGIEENQSPLVQEDDAPEALDEIVDENKTQKQITSEDSSESASESTKSGDNSETSAEDESVVRISKVKIEGAKVVTNQQIEQVIGTEFPSIRFWVKKPVFDEEVLKDDMVRIQRLYANNGYYDTKATYETKYNNDETRVEIKIDIEEGEPVILTDIDLTFEGDLTPELKKKITDAVPLEVDKTFSPNGYQQTKGVISELLSNKGYPKSEIEGEALVNRREKWARAKFVVKPGLIYKFGVIKVEGNEDVANYIIEREAEFKQCKIENEAEIEKCETFSLSKVNQTQANIFQLGLFRSVVIDPVYDDEKQLADIAIVVKERKQGSVKIGGGFGTEDKLRGQVIWTQRNFFGGGRRLELAGKFSFITQRIKTSVIQPFIAGKNSELSGTLNFQRDDVPSFKGRSFLTTVALTKEFWEHYSVFSSLNVQFSKIVDSATRTPEERSRENFFLTFIDLGLERDTTDNVLNPTRGTVVSTGLESSFTALGSDVNYLKGTIELRGYKKYRNIVFAKKFTIGVIQPFGSTQTLDVPIFKRFFAGGSTSMRGFPFQKLGPLDDSNDPLGGNSLLVGSFEVRYPIYRDFGGVTFLDYGNVYTEEWSFDLADIRYAPGVGLRYDTLIGPVRFDVGYALNPEPGIRRIQFFISIGQAF
;
A
#
# COMPACT_ATOMS: atom_id res chain seq x y z
N MET A 1 21.33 -40.50 2.00
CA MET A 1 22.19 -39.33 1.93
C MET A 1 22.37 -38.78 3.33
N ASN A 2 23.60 -38.52 3.78
CA ASN A 2 23.87 -38.18 5.18
C ASN A 2 23.29 -36.79 5.51
N LYS A 3 22.47 -36.66 6.57
CA LYS A 3 21.81 -35.38 6.95
C LYS A 3 22.83 -34.24 7.15
N SER A 4 24.04 -34.55 7.62
CA SER A 4 25.13 -33.58 7.73
C SER A 4 25.67 -33.09 6.38
N LEU A 5 25.64 -33.94 5.35
CA LEU A 5 26.08 -33.60 4.00
C LEU A 5 25.10 -32.64 3.32
N LEU A 6 23.79 -32.82 3.58
CA LEU A 6 22.74 -31.94 3.06
C LEU A 6 22.83 -30.54 3.69
N ILE A 7 23.06 -30.45 5.00
CA ILE A 7 23.27 -29.16 5.70
C ILE A 7 24.55 -28.48 5.17
N SER A 8 25.64 -29.22 4.97
CA SER A 8 26.88 -28.69 4.42
C SER A 8 26.72 -28.24 2.98
N LEU A 9 26.06 -29.03 2.12
CA LEU A 9 25.78 -28.65 0.74
C LEU A 9 24.86 -27.41 0.65
N PHE A 10 23.89 -27.30 1.54
CA PHE A 10 22.99 -26.16 1.59
C PHE A 10 23.71 -24.90 2.10
N SER A 11 24.61 -25.03 3.09
CA SER A 11 25.45 -23.94 3.55
C SER A 11 26.46 -23.51 2.47
N ILE A 12 27.03 -24.46 1.71
CA ILE A 12 27.90 -24.19 0.56
C ILE A 12 27.12 -23.53 -0.57
N LEU A 13 25.87 -23.94 -0.83
CA LEU A 13 25.00 -23.31 -1.83
C LEU A 13 24.66 -21.87 -1.46
N ILE A 14 24.41 -21.59 -0.19
CA ILE A 14 24.20 -20.23 0.33
C ILE A 14 25.50 -19.42 0.18
N CYS A 15 26.66 -19.99 0.52
CA CYS A 15 27.96 -19.34 0.31
C CYS A 15 28.25 -19.11 -1.19
N LEU A 16 27.91 -20.04 -2.07
CA LEU A 16 28.07 -19.88 -3.51
C LEU A 16 27.12 -18.82 -4.08
N LEU A 17 25.88 -18.73 -3.57
CA LEU A 17 24.93 -17.66 -3.91
C LEU A 17 25.40 -16.28 -3.41
N LEU A 18 26.15 -16.23 -2.29
CA LEU A 18 26.71 -15.00 -1.74
C LEU A 18 27.95 -14.52 -2.51
N PHE A 19 28.73 -15.43 -3.11
CA PHE A 19 30.07 -15.10 -3.64
C PHE A 19 30.23 -15.22 -5.18
N ASN A 20 29.32 -15.88 -5.94
CA ASN A 20 29.57 -16.25 -7.32
C ASN A 20 28.44 -15.93 -8.33
N PHE A 21 27.90 -14.73 -8.36
CA PHE A 21 27.11 -14.30 -9.53
C PHE A 21 27.68 -13.03 -10.14
N SER A 22 28.48 -13.21 -11.19
CA SER A 22 28.79 -12.17 -12.18
C SER A 22 27.60 -12.07 -13.16
N PRO A 23 27.06 -10.89 -13.48
CA PRO A 23 25.80 -10.74 -14.22
C PRO A 23 25.90 -10.93 -15.75
N ASN A 24 26.83 -11.71 -16.27
CA ASN A 24 27.08 -11.83 -17.72
C ASN A 24 26.61 -13.13 -18.38
N ALA A 25 25.50 -13.70 -17.97
CA ALA A 25 24.90 -14.79 -18.73
C ALA A 25 23.37 -14.73 -18.69
N PHE A 26 22.81 -14.33 -19.78
CA PHE A 26 21.46 -14.49 -20.31
C PHE A 26 20.83 -13.19 -20.78
N SER A 27 21.14 -12.83 -22.02
CA SER A 27 20.28 -12.03 -22.87
C SER A 27 19.65 -12.97 -23.88
N GLN A 28 18.33 -13.09 -23.91
CA GLN A 28 17.55 -13.20 -25.14
C GLN A 28 16.05 -13.34 -24.86
N ASP A 29 15.34 -12.41 -25.48
CA ASP A 29 14.03 -12.44 -26.14
C ASP A 29 12.76 -12.93 -25.41
N GLY A 30 11.78 -12.05 -25.44
CA GLY A 30 10.36 -12.37 -25.32
C GLY A 30 9.50 -11.16 -24.98
N ALA A 31 8.92 -10.58 -26.04
CA ALA A 31 8.03 -9.41 -25.98
C ALA A 31 6.60 -9.76 -25.52
N ASP A 32 5.93 -8.82 -24.97
CA ASP A 32 4.61 -8.24 -25.25
C ASP A 32 3.63 -8.11 -24.07
N ASN A 33 3.41 -6.85 -23.74
CA ASN A 33 2.12 -6.10 -23.63
C ASN A 33 1.14 -6.38 -22.47
N LYS A 34 0.95 -5.41 -21.59
CA LYS A 34 -0.20 -4.49 -21.44
C LYS A 34 -0.24 -3.71 -20.13
N GLN A 35 -0.35 -2.43 -20.32
CA GLN A 35 -1.02 -1.30 -19.66
C GLN A 35 -1.56 -1.41 -18.22
N GLY A 36 -1.11 -0.45 -17.44
CA GLY A 36 -1.42 -0.06 -16.10
C GLY A 36 -2.47 1.03 -15.94
N ILE A 37 -2.87 1.26 -14.73
CA ILE A 37 -3.58 2.46 -14.27
C ILE A 37 -2.98 2.86 -12.92
N GLU A 38 -2.47 4.07 -12.86
CA GLU A 38 -1.87 4.69 -11.69
C GLU A 38 -2.90 5.35 -10.78
N GLU A 39 -2.64 5.33 -9.49
CA GLU A 39 -3.20 6.29 -8.54
C GLU A 39 -2.14 7.30 -8.12
N ASN A 40 -2.41 8.54 -8.45
CA ASN A 40 -1.61 9.72 -8.18
C ASN A 40 -1.64 10.13 -6.71
N GLN A 41 -0.47 10.31 -6.11
CA GLN A 41 -0.28 11.18 -4.95
C GLN A 41 0.40 12.47 -5.39
N SER A 42 -0.33 13.57 -5.29
CA SER A 42 0.15 14.92 -5.60
C SER A 42 1.02 15.48 -4.48
N PRO A 43 2.05 16.28 -4.78
CA PRO A 43 2.82 17.02 -3.78
C PRO A 43 2.14 18.34 -3.39
N LEU A 44 2.31 18.70 -2.12
CA LEU A 44 1.95 19.95 -1.49
C LEU A 44 2.63 21.14 -2.17
N VAL A 45 1.84 22.12 -2.58
CA VAL A 45 2.29 23.45 -3.02
C VAL A 45 2.04 24.44 -1.89
N GLN A 46 3.06 25.20 -1.52
CA GLN A 46 3.00 26.35 -0.62
C GLN A 46 2.28 27.54 -1.26
N GLU A 47 1.52 28.24 -0.43
CA GLU A 47 0.81 29.48 -0.72
C GLU A 47 1.77 30.65 -0.93
N ASP A 48 1.42 31.58 -1.84
CA ASP A 48 1.42 33.00 -1.57
C ASP A 48 0.66 33.79 -2.67
N ASP A 49 -0.14 34.75 -2.19
CA ASP A 49 -0.72 35.94 -2.84
C ASP A 49 -1.91 35.82 -3.80
N ALA A 50 -3.03 36.36 -3.30
CA ALA A 50 -4.25 36.65 -4.04
C ALA A 50 -4.16 38.00 -4.81
N PRO A 51 -4.84 38.12 -5.93
CA PRO A 51 -5.46 39.39 -6.27
C PRO A 51 -6.90 39.30 -6.78
N GLU A 52 -7.50 40.50 -6.76
CA GLU A 52 -8.87 40.86 -6.99
C GLU A 52 -9.46 40.52 -8.38
N ALA A 53 -10.81 40.37 -8.36
CA ALA A 53 -11.80 40.54 -9.44
C ALA A 53 -11.46 39.99 -10.84
N LEU A 54 -12.12 38.93 -11.22
CA LEU A 54 -12.13 38.39 -12.56
C LEU A 54 -13.48 38.64 -13.28
N ASP A 55 -13.46 39.68 -14.07
CA ASP A 55 -14.19 39.80 -15.30
C ASP A 55 -13.12 40.08 -16.36
N GLU A 56 -12.45 39.06 -16.90
CA GLU A 56 -11.68 39.18 -18.14
C GLU A 56 -11.12 37.84 -18.58
N ILE A 57 -10.95 37.73 -19.86
CA ILE A 57 -10.41 36.69 -20.70
C ILE A 57 -9.06 36.19 -20.15
N VAL A 58 -8.91 34.90 -19.91
CA VAL A 58 -7.60 34.30 -19.60
C VAL A 58 -6.88 34.02 -20.91
N ASP A 59 -6.05 34.99 -21.32
CA ASP A 59 -5.03 34.82 -22.35
C ASP A 59 -3.66 34.76 -21.65
N GLU A 60 -3.14 33.54 -21.41
CA GLU A 60 -1.79 33.34 -20.90
C GLU A 60 -0.83 32.92 -22.00
N ASN A 61 -0.25 33.91 -22.65
CA ASN A 61 1.01 33.77 -23.37
C ASN A 61 1.87 34.99 -23.14
N LYS A 62 2.64 35.02 -22.04
CA LYS A 62 3.93 35.74 -21.91
C LYS A 62 4.38 35.74 -20.47
N THR A 63 5.40 34.96 -20.15
CA THR A 63 6.58 35.38 -19.41
C THR A 63 7.20 34.17 -18.69
N GLN A 64 8.03 33.46 -19.41
CA GLN A 64 9.17 32.78 -18.78
C GLN A 64 10.43 33.51 -19.26
N LYS A 65 11.00 34.32 -18.40
CA LYS A 65 12.43 34.66 -18.49
C LYS A 65 12.96 35.11 -17.15
N GLN A 66 13.93 34.30 -16.69
CA GLN A 66 15.07 34.65 -15.84
C GLN A 66 14.82 35.28 -14.46
N ILE A 67 15.25 34.58 -13.44
CA ILE A 67 16.28 35.12 -12.52
C ILE A 67 17.03 33.93 -11.92
N THR A 68 18.33 33.94 -12.19
CA THR A 68 19.38 33.13 -11.56
C THR A 68 19.96 33.90 -10.38
N SER A 69 20.38 33.12 -9.38
CA SER A 69 21.59 33.26 -8.54
C SER A 69 21.66 34.26 -7.39
N GLU A 70 22.32 33.70 -6.39
CA GLU A 70 23.17 34.32 -5.33
C GLU A 70 22.43 34.70 -4.04
N ASP A 71 22.85 34.42 -2.88
CA ASP A 71 24.05 33.89 -2.25
C ASP A 71 23.86 33.98 -0.71
N SER A 72 24.50 33.04 -0.03
CA SER A 72 25.18 33.13 1.24
C SER A 72 24.45 33.42 2.57
N SER A 73 24.64 32.55 3.42
CA SER A 73 25.49 32.46 4.62
C SER A 73 24.81 32.51 5.98
N GLU A 74 25.09 31.45 6.71
CA GLU A 74 25.50 31.31 8.10
C GLU A 74 24.94 32.26 9.19
N SER A 75 24.33 31.66 10.21
CA SER A 75 25.02 31.69 11.52
C SER A 75 24.32 30.80 12.55
N ALA A 76 25.14 29.99 13.18
CA ALA A 76 24.88 29.24 14.39
C ALA A 76 24.96 30.16 15.63
N SER A 77 24.26 29.82 16.68
CA SER A 77 24.72 29.81 18.08
C SER A 77 23.56 29.40 18.99
N GLU A 78 23.68 28.28 19.63
CA GLU A 78 24.15 28.07 20.99
C GLU A 78 23.10 28.30 22.09
N SER A 79 22.94 27.17 22.74
CA SER A 79 22.28 26.87 24.00
C SER A 79 22.50 27.87 25.14
N THR A 80 21.48 28.08 25.96
CA THR A 80 21.69 28.07 27.42
C THR A 80 20.44 27.61 28.16
N LYS A 81 20.66 26.70 29.08
CA LYS A 81 19.75 26.29 30.15
C LYS A 81 19.61 27.40 31.18
N SER A 82 18.45 27.59 31.72
CA SER A 82 18.11 27.43 33.15
C SER A 82 16.93 28.32 33.54
N GLY A 83 16.14 27.82 34.47
CA GLY A 83 15.33 28.67 35.33
C GLY A 83 13.85 28.34 35.34
N ASP A 84 13.51 27.36 36.14
CA ASP A 84 12.26 27.24 36.86
C ASP A 84 11.73 28.60 37.28
N ASN A 85 10.52 28.95 36.89
CA ASN A 85 9.57 29.68 37.74
C ASN A 85 8.15 29.53 37.18
N SER A 86 7.36 28.91 38.00
CA SER A 86 5.92 28.95 38.04
C SER A 86 5.39 30.43 37.89
N GLU A 87 4.84 30.70 36.71
CA GLU A 87 3.78 31.70 36.58
C GLU A 87 2.60 31.03 35.86
N THR A 88 1.74 30.50 36.69
CA THR A 88 0.43 29.99 36.34
C THR A 88 -0.52 31.16 36.14
N SER A 89 -1.23 31.15 35.00
CA SER A 89 -2.57 31.70 34.83
C SER A 89 -2.77 33.23 34.95
N ALA A 90 -2.69 33.91 33.80
CA ALA A 90 -3.51 35.09 33.55
C ALA A 90 -3.87 35.33 32.06
N GLU A 91 -3.35 34.52 31.11
CA GLU A 91 -3.58 34.74 29.66
C GLU A 91 -4.62 33.82 29.03
N ASP A 92 -5.17 32.83 29.73
CA ASP A 92 -6.10 31.85 29.17
C ASP A 92 -7.59 32.24 29.30
N GLU A 93 -7.92 33.35 29.94
CA GLU A 93 -9.32 33.79 30.18
C GLU A 93 -9.95 34.58 29.01
N SER A 94 -9.19 35.02 28.02
CA SER A 94 -9.71 35.81 26.89
C SER A 94 -9.85 35.02 25.57
N VAL A 95 -9.47 33.74 25.54
CA VAL A 95 -9.45 32.96 24.31
C VAL A 95 -10.76 32.18 24.09
N VAL A 96 -11.55 32.65 23.12
CA VAL A 96 -12.77 31.94 22.70
C VAL A 96 -12.40 30.65 21.99
N ARG A 97 -13.05 29.52 22.34
CA ARG A 97 -12.78 28.21 21.76
C ARG A 97 -13.99 27.65 21.00
N ILE A 98 -13.72 27.00 19.86
CA ILE A 98 -14.76 26.39 19.04
C ILE A 98 -15.30 25.14 19.74
N SER A 99 -16.60 25.16 20.05
CA SER A 99 -17.29 24.04 20.68
C SER A 99 -17.89 23.08 19.66
N LYS A 100 -18.36 23.62 18.51
CA LYS A 100 -19.02 22.88 17.45
C LYS A 100 -18.93 23.65 16.14
N VAL A 101 -18.76 22.92 15.02
CA VAL A 101 -18.92 23.44 13.66
C VAL A 101 -20.00 22.60 12.98
N LYS A 102 -20.96 23.24 12.33
CA LYS A 102 -22.02 22.60 11.56
C LYS A 102 -22.06 23.22 10.17
N ILE A 103 -22.06 22.37 9.13
CA ILE A 103 -22.18 22.78 7.74
C ILE A 103 -23.55 22.31 7.24
N GLU A 104 -24.34 23.23 6.70
CA GLU A 104 -25.65 22.99 6.12
C GLU A 104 -25.70 23.45 4.65
N GLY A 105 -26.58 22.83 3.85
CA GLY A 105 -26.81 23.24 2.46
C GLY A 105 -25.88 22.55 1.43
N ALA A 106 -24.78 21.95 1.83
CA ALA A 106 -23.86 21.25 0.95
C ALA A 106 -24.46 19.94 0.42
N LYS A 107 -24.66 19.83 -0.90
CA LYS A 107 -25.21 18.65 -1.60
C LYS A 107 -24.24 18.13 -2.65
N VAL A 108 -23.60 19.01 -3.41
CA VAL A 108 -22.66 18.69 -4.50
C VAL A 108 -21.29 18.39 -3.95
N VAL A 109 -20.84 19.16 -2.97
CA VAL A 109 -19.56 18.99 -2.29
C VAL A 109 -19.80 18.36 -0.92
N THR A 110 -19.02 17.36 -0.55
CA THR A 110 -19.13 16.70 0.75
C THR A 110 -18.58 17.58 1.86
N ASN A 111 -19.12 17.46 3.09
CA ASN A 111 -18.58 18.17 4.24
C ASN A 111 -17.08 17.89 4.45
N GLN A 112 -16.62 16.68 4.15
CA GLN A 112 -15.21 16.32 4.25
C GLN A 112 -14.33 17.11 3.26
N GLN A 113 -14.79 17.37 2.05
CA GLN A 113 -14.08 18.20 1.08
C GLN A 113 -14.02 19.66 1.53
N ILE A 114 -15.11 20.15 2.16
CA ILE A 114 -15.13 21.51 2.74
C ILE A 114 -14.15 21.59 3.92
N GLU A 115 -14.16 20.60 4.82
CA GLU A 115 -13.23 20.52 5.95
C GLU A 115 -11.74 20.55 5.52
N GLN A 116 -11.42 20.02 4.32
CA GLN A 116 -10.05 20.00 3.80
C GLN A 116 -9.54 21.35 3.28
N VAL A 117 -10.44 22.26 2.91
CA VAL A 117 -10.07 23.55 2.30
C VAL A 117 -10.19 24.74 3.25
N ILE A 118 -10.93 24.58 4.36
CA ILE A 118 -11.10 25.65 5.35
C ILE A 118 -10.00 25.62 6.41
N GLY A 119 -9.63 26.81 6.92
CA GLY A 119 -8.66 26.97 8.00
C GLY A 119 -9.26 26.79 9.40
N THR A 120 -10.59 26.91 9.53
CA THR A 120 -11.28 26.70 10.80
C THR A 120 -11.18 25.25 11.24
N GLU A 121 -10.51 25.02 12.35
CA GLU A 121 -10.32 23.68 12.90
C GLU A 121 -11.60 23.15 13.56
N PHE A 122 -11.92 21.87 13.33
CA PHE A 122 -13.05 21.21 13.97
C PHE A 122 -12.68 20.71 15.38
N PRO A 123 -13.54 20.93 16.40
CA PRO A 123 -13.26 20.47 17.75
C PRO A 123 -13.18 18.95 17.83
N SER A 124 -12.11 18.45 18.46
CA SER A 124 -11.94 17.02 18.71
C SER A 124 -12.94 16.50 19.74
N ILE A 125 -13.43 15.26 19.57
CA ILE A 125 -14.23 14.53 20.59
C ILE A 125 -13.38 14.17 21.81
N ARG A 126 -12.06 14.08 21.65
CA ARG A 126 -11.17 13.68 22.74
C ARG A 126 -11.21 14.73 23.83
N PHE A 127 -11.70 14.38 25.03
CA PHE A 127 -11.86 15.29 26.15
C PHE A 127 -10.51 15.81 26.70
N TRP A 128 -9.39 15.17 26.35
CA TRP A 128 -8.03 15.58 26.72
C TRP A 128 -7.33 16.47 25.67
N VAL A 129 -7.96 16.71 24.52
CA VAL A 129 -7.43 17.63 23.50
C VAL A 129 -8.07 18.98 23.71
N LYS A 130 -7.24 20.03 23.85
CA LYS A 130 -7.74 21.41 23.95
C LYS A 130 -8.56 21.70 22.69
N LYS A 131 -9.73 22.36 22.87
CA LYS A 131 -10.55 22.79 21.76
C LYS A 131 -9.84 23.88 20.98
N PRO A 132 -9.98 23.93 19.62
CA PRO A 132 -9.32 24.94 18.81
C PRO A 132 -9.77 26.35 19.17
N VAL A 133 -8.89 27.29 18.95
CA VAL A 133 -9.14 28.73 19.15
C VAL A 133 -10.03 29.21 18.02
N PHE A 134 -10.96 30.09 18.35
CA PHE A 134 -11.80 30.74 17.37
C PHE A 134 -11.12 31.99 16.84
N ASP A 135 -11.03 32.09 15.52
CA ASP A 135 -10.55 33.28 14.80
C ASP A 135 -11.61 33.64 13.75
N GLU A 136 -12.13 34.85 13.86
CA GLU A 136 -13.18 35.34 12.97
C GLU A 136 -12.65 35.72 11.60
N GLU A 137 -11.38 36.12 11.47
CA GLU A 137 -10.77 36.44 10.19
C GLU A 137 -10.57 35.17 9.38
N VAL A 138 -10.05 34.11 10.00
CA VAL A 138 -9.95 32.77 9.37
C VAL A 138 -11.32 32.29 8.91
N LEU A 139 -12.37 32.47 9.70
CA LEU A 139 -13.74 32.07 9.33
C LEU A 139 -14.30 32.89 8.16
N LYS A 140 -13.96 34.17 8.05
CA LYS A 140 -14.33 35.01 6.89
C LYS A 140 -13.63 34.53 5.62
N ASP A 141 -12.33 34.23 5.71
CA ASP A 141 -11.57 33.67 4.60
C ASP A 141 -12.10 32.30 4.16
N ASP A 142 -12.57 31.50 5.12
CA ASP A 142 -13.17 30.19 4.83
C ASP A 142 -14.43 30.31 3.98
N MET A 143 -15.21 31.37 4.11
CA MET A 143 -16.36 31.60 3.21
C MET A 143 -15.89 31.78 1.76
N VAL A 144 -14.79 32.49 1.56
CA VAL A 144 -14.18 32.67 0.22
C VAL A 144 -13.60 31.34 -0.30
N ARG A 145 -12.94 30.57 0.57
CA ARG A 145 -12.41 29.24 0.20
C ARG A 145 -13.53 28.27 -0.21
N ILE A 146 -14.65 28.26 0.52
CA ILE A 146 -15.83 27.47 0.16
C ILE A 146 -16.40 27.92 -1.19
N GLN A 147 -16.56 29.21 -1.42
CA GLN A 147 -17.06 29.73 -2.71
C GLN A 147 -16.14 29.34 -3.87
N ARG A 148 -14.80 29.40 -3.68
CA ARG A 148 -13.82 28.92 -4.69
C ARG A 148 -13.96 27.40 -4.93
N LEU A 149 -14.13 26.61 -3.88
CA LEU A 149 -14.34 25.17 -4.01
C LEU A 149 -15.56 24.87 -4.89
N TYR A 150 -16.66 25.59 -4.67
CA TYR A 150 -17.85 25.43 -5.49
C TYR A 150 -17.67 25.98 -6.91
N ALA A 151 -17.01 27.11 -7.10
CA ALA A 151 -16.70 27.65 -8.42
C ALA A 151 -15.83 26.68 -9.24
N ASN A 152 -14.85 25.99 -8.61
CA ASN A 152 -14.04 24.95 -9.24
C ASN A 152 -14.86 23.71 -9.64
N ASN A 153 -16.06 23.55 -9.08
CA ASN A 153 -17.03 22.52 -9.44
C ASN A 153 -18.17 23.06 -10.35
N GLY A 154 -18.03 24.30 -10.89
CA GLY A 154 -18.97 24.90 -11.83
C GLY A 154 -20.13 25.66 -11.22
N TYR A 155 -20.15 25.88 -9.92
CA TYR A 155 -21.16 26.63 -9.17
C TYR A 155 -20.63 28.01 -8.80
N TYR A 156 -20.69 28.94 -9.72
CA TYR A 156 -20.07 30.28 -9.57
C TYR A 156 -20.87 31.26 -8.70
N ASP A 157 -22.16 31.00 -8.47
CA ASP A 157 -23.04 31.88 -7.69
C ASP A 157 -23.29 31.37 -6.28
N THR A 158 -22.45 30.46 -5.83
CA THR A 158 -22.52 29.92 -4.45
C THR A 158 -22.32 31.02 -3.44
N LYS A 159 -23.23 31.07 -2.46
CA LYS A 159 -23.10 31.93 -1.30
C LYS A 159 -22.80 31.07 -0.07
N ALA A 160 -21.75 31.40 0.63
CA ALA A 160 -21.42 30.83 1.92
C ALA A 160 -21.53 31.93 2.98
N THR A 161 -22.29 31.65 4.01
CA THR A 161 -22.50 32.56 5.16
C THR A 161 -22.29 31.79 6.44
N TYR A 162 -22.00 32.49 7.52
CA TYR A 162 -21.86 31.87 8.82
C TYR A 162 -22.64 32.58 9.91
N GLU A 163 -23.04 31.83 10.92
CA GLU A 163 -23.62 32.33 12.17
C GLU A 163 -22.78 31.82 13.34
N THR A 164 -22.47 32.69 14.28
CA THR A 164 -21.75 32.33 15.50
C THR A 164 -22.68 32.47 16.70
N LYS A 165 -22.70 31.47 17.57
CA LYS A 165 -23.45 31.47 18.81
C LYS A 165 -22.53 31.22 19.97
N TYR A 166 -22.39 32.23 20.84
CA TYR A 166 -21.57 32.17 22.05
C TYR A 166 -22.36 31.53 23.21
N ASN A 167 -21.65 30.87 24.11
CA ASN A 167 -22.20 30.47 25.40
C ASN A 167 -22.37 31.67 26.34
N ASN A 168 -23.02 31.45 27.49
CA ASN A 168 -23.32 32.57 28.46
C ASN A 168 -22.07 33.30 28.97
N ASP A 169 -20.91 32.60 28.98
CA ASP A 169 -19.64 33.13 29.53
C ASP A 169 -18.69 33.62 28.42
N GLU A 170 -19.15 33.64 27.16
CA GLU A 170 -18.40 34.02 25.95
C GLU A 170 -17.04 33.30 25.76
N THR A 171 -16.85 32.14 26.45
CA THR A 171 -15.62 31.34 26.35
C THR A 171 -15.67 30.32 25.26
N ARG A 172 -16.87 30.05 24.70
CA ARG A 172 -17.08 29.04 23.64
C ARG A 172 -18.04 29.56 22.58
N VAL A 173 -17.73 29.18 21.33
CA VAL A 173 -18.56 29.50 20.16
C VAL A 173 -19.00 28.24 19.44
N GLU A 174 -20.26 28.22 19.02
CA GLU A 174 -20.76 27.29 18.01
C GLU A 174 -20.84 28.04 16.68
N ILE A 175 -20.30 27.43 15.63
CA ILE A 175 -20.26 27.97 14.28
C ILE A 175 -21.22 27.17 13.42
N LYS A 176 -22.10 27.88 12.72
CA LYS A 176 -22.97 27.31 11.70
C LYS A 176 -22.61 27.93 10.36
N ILE A 177 -22.24 27.13 9.39
CA ILE A 177 -21.96 27.54 8.02
C ILE A 177 -23.15 27.12 7.16
N ASP A 178 -23.79 28.09 6.52
CA ASP A 178 -24.93 27.88 5.62
C ASP A 178 -24.47 28.13 4.17
N ILE A 179 -24.71 27.16 3.29
CA ILE A 179 -24.29 27.18 1.89
C ILE A 179 -25.51 27.15 0.98
N GLU A 180 -25.64 28.19 0.17
CA GLU A 180 -26.58 28.24 -0.96
C GLU A 180 -25.77 27.96 -2.24
N GLU A 181 -25.88 26.72 -2.79
CA GLU A 181 -25.03 26.27 -3.90
C GLU A 181 -25.25 27.04 -5.21
N GLY A 182 -26.44 27.53 -5.44
CA GLY A 182 -26.83 28.18 -6.70
C GLY A 182 -27.05 27.17 -7.84
N GLU A 183 -27.15 27.67 -9.06
CA GLU A 183 -27.29 26.84 -10.27
C GLU A 183 -25.94 26.61 -10.94
N PRO A 184 -25.67 25.38 -11.43
CA PRO A 184 -24.43 25.08 -12.13
C PRO A 184 -24.39 25.74 -13.51
N VAL A 185 -23.21 26.06 -13.98
CA VAL A 185 -22.96 26.41 -15.38
C VAL A 185 -22.83 25.11 -16.18
N ILE A 186 -23.56 25.00 -17.27
CA ILE A 186 -23.60 23.81 -18.13
C ILE A 186 -22.71 23.99 -19.33
N LEU A 187 -21.88 22.98 -19.62
CA LEU A 187 -21.05 22.97 -20.83
C LEU A 187 -21.92 22.67 -22.05
N THR A 188 -22.02 23.61 -22.97
CA THR A 188 -22.87 23.47 -24.17
C THR A 188 -22.11 23.03 -25.42
N ASP A 189 -20.79 23.23 -25.44
CA ASP A 189 -19.98 22.92 -26.62
C ASP A 189 -18.51 22.67 -26.25
N ILE A 190 -17.88 21.74 -27.00
CA ILE A 190 -16.44 21.43 -26.91
C ILE A 190 -15.90 21.45 -28.33
N ASP A 191 -15.08 22.44 -28.66
CA ASP A 191 -14.36 22.52 -29.95
C ASP A 191 -12.92 21.98 -29.74
N LEU A 192 -12.58 20.89 -30.42
CA LEU A 192 -11.26 20.28 -30.37
C LEU A 192 -10.63 20.28 -31.77
N THR A 193 -9.71 21.20 -31.99
CA THR A 193 -9.01 21.41 -33.27
C THR A 193 -7.59 20.85 -33.19
N PHE A 194 -7.14 20.18 -34.24
CA PHE A 194 -5.79 19.60 -34.31
C PHE A 194 -5.00 20.32 -35.41
N GLU A 195 -3.86 20.90 -35.04
CA GLU A 195 -2.87 21.44 -35.98
C GLU A 195 -1.78 20.39 -36.21
N GLY A 196 -1.44 20.11 -37.48
CA GLY A 196 -0.44 19.11 -37.87
C GLY A 196 -0.98 17.69 -38.10
N ASP A 197 -0.06 16.79 -38.46
CA ASP A 197 -0.36 15.43 -38.94
C ASP A 197 -0.44 14.43 -37.78
N LEU A 198 -1.62 14.29 -37.19
CA LEU A 198 -1.92 13.20 -36.26
C LEU A 198 -2.73 12.11 -36.96
N THR A 199 -2.46 10.86 -36.62
CA THR A 199 -3.23 9.72 -37.13
C THR A 199 -4.70 9.82 -36.72
N PRO A 200 -5.65 9.41 -37.57
CA PRO A 200 -7.08 9.42 -37.21
C PRO A 200 -7.40 8.68 -35.94
N GLU A 201 -6.67 7.58 -35.66
CA GLU A 201 -6.82 6.78 -34.43
C GLU A 201 -6.40 7.57 -33.20
N LEU A 202 -5.30 8.32 -33.26
CA LEU A 202 -4.83 9.12 -32.13
C LEU A 202 -5.77 10.31 -31.88
N LYS A 203 -6.24 10.99 -32.94
CA LYS A 203 -7.26 12.04 -32.82
C LYS A 203 -8.50 11.52 -32.12
N LYS A 204 -9.01 10.37 -32.56
CA LYS A 204 -10.16 9.72 -31.92
C LYS A 204 -9.88 9.39 -30.44
N LYS A 205 -8.72 8.78 -30.15
CA LYS A 205 -8.35 8.44 -28.76
C LYS A 205 -8.27 9.66 -27.85
N ILE A 206 -7.75 10.78 -28.37
CA ILE A 206 -7.71 12.05 -27.64
C ILE A 206 -9.13 12.56 -27.39
N THR A 207 -9.98 12.57 -28.42
CA THR A 207 -11.38 13.02 -28.30
C THR A 207 -12.16 12.18 -27.28
N ASP A 208 -12.00 10.85 -27.33
CA ASP A 208 -12.68 9.92 -26.43
C ASP A 208 -12.18 10.00 -24.97
N ALA A 209 -10.98 10.53 -24.75
CA ALA A 209 -10.36 10.65 -23.43
C ALA A 209 -10.61 11.99 -22.72
N VAL A 210 -11.23 12.96 -23.41
CA VAL A 210 -11.59 14.26 -22.81
C VAL A 210 -12.56 14.05 -21.66
N PRO A 211 -12.23 14.49 -20.42
CA PRO A 211 -13.09 14.27 -19.26
C PRO A 211 -14.30 15.21 -19.19
N LEU A 212 -14.35 16.24 -20.07
CA LEU A 212 -15.48 17.14 -20.19
C LEU A 212 -16.58 16.51 -21.04
N GLU A 213 -17.82 16.62 -20.61
CA GLU A 213 -19.01 16.13 -21.32
C GLU A 213 -19.97 17.29 -21.59
N VAL A 214 -20.48 17.37 -22.83
CA VAL A 214 -21.55 18.32 -23.18
C VAL A 214 -22.81 17.98 -22.38
N ASP A 215 -23.59 18.98 -22.03
CA ASP A 215 -24.80 18.92 -21.17
C ASP A 215 -24.51 18.53 -19.70
N LYS A 216 -23.24 18.57 -19.28
CA LYS A 216 -22.85 18.42 -17.87
C LYS A 216 -22.33 19.73 -17.29
N THR A 217 -22.20 19.76 -15.98
CA THR A 217 -21.65 20.91 -15.27
C THR A 217 -20.21 21.20 -15.74
N PHE A 218 -19.95 22.41 -16.19
CA PHE A 218 -18.61 22.86 -16.51
C PHE A 218 -17.78 23.04 -15.26
N SER A 219 -16.61 22.44 -15.23
CA SER A 219 -15.67 22.52 -14.11
C SER A 219 -14.31 23.06 -14.60
N PRO A 220 -13.79 24.15 -14.00
CA PRO A 220 -12.43 24.61 -14.29
C PRO A 220 -11.37 23.52 -14.08
N ASN A 221 -11.55 22.67 -13.06
CA ASN A 221 -10.68 21.53 -12.84
C ASN A 221 -10.74 20.54 -14.02
N GLY A 222 -11.93 20.20 -14.50
CA GLY A 222 -12.11 19.33 -15.68
C GLY A 222 -11.50 19.93 -16.95
N TYR A 223 -11.58 21.26 -17.09
CA TYR A 223 -10.92 21.97 -18.20
C TYR A 223 -9.38 21.84 -18.14
N GLN A 224 -8.76 22.04 -16.97
CA GLN A 224 -7.31 21.84 -16.80
C GLN A 224 -6.90 20.38 -16.95
N GLN A 225 -7.67 19.44 -16.40
CA GLN A 225 -7.44 18.01 -16.58
C GLN A 225 -7.47 17.62 -18.06
N THR A 226 -8.36 18.23 -18.87
CA THR A 226 -8.41 17.97 -20.33
C THR A 226 -7.07 18.28 -20.99
N LYS A 227 -6.45 19.42 -20.68
CA LYS A 227 -5.12 19.75 -21.20
C LYS A 227 -4.07 18.73 -20.78
N GLY A 228 -4.09 18.32 -19.51
CA GLY A 228 -3.16 17.31 -18.96
C GLY A 228 -3.31 15.95 -19.66
N VAL A 229 -4.54 15.45 -19.80
CA VAL A 229 -4.84 14.18 -20.48
C VAL A 229 -4.39 14.19 -21.94
N ILE A 230 -4.65 15.29 -22.67
CA ILE A 230 -4.22 15.41 -24.07
C ILE A 230 -2.69 15.42 -24.17
N SER A 231 -2.00 16.22 -23.33
CA SER A 231 -0.54 16.29 -23.28
C SER A 231 0.09 14.94 -22.94
N GLU A 232 -0.46 14.22 -21.97
CA GLU A 232 0.02 12.89 -21.60
C GLU A 232 -0.15 11.88 -22.74
N LEU A 233 -1.33 11.84 -23.39
CA LEU A 233 -1.58 10.95 -24.52
C LEU A 233 -0.62 11.22 -25.68
N LEU A 234 -0.34 12.48 -25.98
CA LEU A 234 0.61 12.89 -26.99
C LEU A 234 2.05 12.52 -26.60
N SER A 235 2.46 12.81 -25.37
CA SER A 235 3.79 12.47 -24.86
C SER A 235 4.02 10.95 -24.86
N ASN A 236 2.99 10.14 -24.61
CA ASN A 236 3.06 8.69 -24.70
C ASN A 236 3.12 8.14 -26.13
N LYS A 237 2.94 9.01 -27.13
CA LYS A 237 3.03 8.70 -28.57
C LYS A 237 4.18 9.39 -29.28
N GLY A 238 5.14 9.92 -28.52
CA GLY A 238 6.36 10.51 -29.03
C GLY A 238 6.30 12.02 -29.22
N TYR A 239 5.28 12.70 -28.71
CA TYR A 239 5.13 14.16 -28.82
C TYR A 239 5.27 14.86 -27.45
N PRO A 240 6.45 14.82 -26.79
CA PRO A 240 6.61 15.38 -25.45
C PRO A 240 6.55 16.91 -25.38
N LYS A 241 6.81 17.60 -26.50
CA LYS A 241 6.75 19.05 -26.62
C LYS A 241 5.43 19.55 -27.24
N SER A 242 4.35 18.76 -27.07
CA SER A 242 3.03 19.20 -27.56
C SER A 242 2.53 20.39 -26.74
N GLU A 243 1.93 21.35 -27.46
CA GLU A 243 1.28 22.52 -26.87
C GLU A 243 -0.25 22.37 -26.99
N ILE A 244 -0.95 22.61 -25.90
CA ILE A 244 -2.41 22.59 -25.85
C ILE A 244 -2.89 23.98 -25.45
N GLU A 245 -3.22 24.80 -26.47
CA GLU A 245 -3.88 26.05 -26.23
C GLU A 245 -5.36 25.80 -25.94
N GLY A 246 -5.90 26.53 -24.99
CA GLY A 246 -7.31 26.36 -24.64
C GLY A 246 -7.93 27.67 -24.19
N GLU A 247 -9.19 27.85 -24.55
CA GLU A 247 -10.03 28.97 -24.18
C GLU A 247 -11.35 28.44 -23.62
N ALA A 248 -11.83 29.01 -22.51
CA ALA A 248 -13.13 28.68 -21.95
C ALA A 248 -13.95 29.97 -21.80
N LEU A 249 -15.07 30.04 -22.48
CA LEU A 249 -16.02 31.14 -22.37
C LEU A 249 -17.15 30.74 -21.45
N VAL A 250 -17.31 31.48 -20.33
CA VAL A 250 -18.31 31.15 -19.28
C VAL A 250 -19.31 32.31 -19.17
N ASN A 251 -20.57 32.06 -19.51
CA ASN A 251 -21.66 33.00 -19.27
C ASN A 251 -22.40 32.67 -17.97
N ARG A 252 -22.07 33.39 -16.89
CA ARG A 252 -22.66 33.17 -15.57
C ARG A 252 -24.15 33.52 -15.50
N ARG A 253 -24.60 34.49 -16.30
CA ARG A 253 -26.01 34.94 -16.29
C ARG A 253 -26.92 33.90 -16.94
N GLU A 254 -26.51 33.37 -18.07
CA GLU A 254 -27.27 32.42 -18.87
C GLU A 254 -26.91 30.96 -18.53
N LYS A 255 -25.95 30.76 -17.60
CA LYS A 255 -25.56 29.44 -17.09
C LYS A 255 -25.02 28.46 -18.13
N TRP A 256 -24.27 28.96 -19.11
CA TRP A 256 -23.62 28.11 -20.09
C TRP A 256 -22.12 28.37 -20.18
N ALA A 257 -21.37 27.37 -20.64
CA ALA A 257 -19.95 27.49 -20.98
C ALA A 257 -19.66 26.82 -22.32
N ARG A 258 -18.63 27.28 -23.00
CA ARG A 258 -18.01 26.65 -24.18
C ARG A 258 -16.53 26.49 -23.93
N ALA A 259 -15.97 25.35 -24.33
CA ALA A 259 -14.54 25.05 -24.19
C ALA A 259 -13.96 24.84 -25.61
N LYS A 260 -12.85 25.48 -25.88
CA LYS A 260 -12.11 25.30 -27.13
C LYS A 260 -10.69 24.86 -26.80
N PHE A 261 -10.18 23.87 -27.54
CA PHE A 261 -8.81 23.40 -27.44
C PHE A 261 -8.18 23.31 -28.81
N VAL A 262 -6.99 23.86 -28.96
CA VAL A 262 -6.16 23.75 -30.17
C VAL A 262 -4.93 22.91 -29.78
N VAL A 263 -4.81 21.75 -30.40
CA VAL A 263 -3.76 20.76 -30.09
C VAL A 263 -2.67 20.87 -31.13
N LYS A 264 -1.46 21.26 -30.73
CA LYS A 264 -0.25 21.35 -31.53
C LYS A 264 0.71 20.24 -31.10
N PRO A 265 0.83 19.14 -31.84
CA PRO A 265 1.62 17.97 -31.42
C PRO A 265 3.14 18.24 -31.40
N GLY A 266 3.66 19.10 -32.28
CA GLY A 266 5.10 19.30 -32.41
C GLY A 266 5.81 18.12 -33.11
N LEU A 267 7.11 17.93 -32.81
CA LEU A 267 7.95 16.90 -33.43
C LEU A 267 7.80 15.57 -32.68
N ILE A 268 8.02 14.44 -33.38
CA ILE A 268 8.12 13.11 -32.81
C ILE A 268 9.54 12.89 -32.31
N TYR A 269 9.69 12.45 -31.06
CA TYR A 269 10.97 12.09 -30.49
C TYR A 269 11.08 10.59 -30.25
N LYS A 270 12.30 10.10 -30.27
CA LYS A 270 12.68 8.73 -29.92
C LYS A 270 13.60 8.75 -28.72
N PHE A 271 13.68 7.63 -27.98
CA PHE A 271 14.61 7.51 -26.86
C PHE A 271 16.06 7.53 -27.36
N GLY A 272 16.88 8.34 -26.71
CA GLY A 272 18.31 8.42 -26.90
C GLY A 272 19.08 7.58 -25.88
N VAL A 273 20.17 8.11 -25.35
CA VAL A 273 21.03 7.46 -24.36
C VAL A 273 20.59 7.78 -22.94
N ILE A 274 20.91 6.88 -21.99
CA ILE A 274 20.73 7.13 -20.56
C ILE A 274 22.03 7.70 -20.01
N LYS A 275 21.94 8.81 -19.26
CA LYS A 275 23.02 9.40 -18.48
C LYS A 275 22.65 9.34 -17.01
N VAL A 276 23.49 8.74 -16.18
CA VAL A 276 23.25 8.59 -14.74
C VAL A 276 24.20 9.49 -13.99
N GLU A 277 23.66 10.25 -13.03
CA GLU A 277 24.41 11.18 -12.19
C GLU A 277 23.99 11.04 -10.70
N GLY A 278 24.91 11.33 -9.79
CA GLY A 278 24.64 11.38 -8.35
C GLY A 278 24.68 10.02 -7.62
N ASN A 279 25.08 8.95 -8.31
CA ASN A 279 25.39 7.66 -7.70
C ASN A 279 26.88 7.60 -7.32
N GLU A 280 27.16 7.13 -6.10
CA GLU A 280 28.52 6.99 -5.54
C GLU A 280 28.86 5.50 -5.35
N ASP A 281 28.04 4.79 -4.59
CA ASP A 281 28.23 3.38 -4.22
C ASP A 281 27.45 2.40 -5.12
N VAL A 282 26.43 2.87 -5.83
CA VAL A 282 25.59 2.06 -6.72
C VAL A 282 26.07 2.18 -8.15
N ALA A 283 26.44 1.09 -8.79
CA ALA A 283 26.93 1.09 -10.16
C ALA A 283 25.83 1.44 -11.17
N ASN A 284 26.16 2.19 -12.25
CA ASN A 284 25.24 2.66 -13.28
C ASN A 284 24.35 1.55 -13.85
N TYR A 285 24.91 0.35 -14.11
CA TYR A 285 24.15 -0.75 -14.70
C TYR A 285 22.94 -1.20 -13.84
N ILE A 286 22.98 -0.97 -12.50
CA ILE A 286 21.87 -1.28 -11.59
C ILE A 286 20.71 -0.32 -11.83
N ILE A 287 20.98 0.90 -12.22
CA ILE A 287 20.00 1.94 -12.54
C ILE A 287 19.50 1.73 -13.98
N GLU A 288 20.43 1.58 -14.93
CA GLU A 288 20.11 1.45 -16.36
C GLU A 288 19.25 0.22 -16.69
N ARG A 289 19.46 -0.91 -15.97
CA ARG A 289 18.67 -2.14 -16.18
C ARG A 289 17.19 -2.01 -15.83
N GLU A 290 16.84 -0.99 -15.01
CA GLU A 290 15.44 -0.72 -14.61
C GLU A 290 14.68 0.10 -15.66
N ALA A 291 15.35 0.57 -16.73
CA ALA A 291 14.70 1.32 -17.79
C ALA A 291 13.63 0.48 -18.53
N GLU A 292 12.44 1.06 -18.75
CA GLU A 292 11.34 0.43 -19.49
C GLU A 292 11.42 0.64 -21.00
N PHE A 293 12.50 1.21 -21.48
CA PHE A 293 12.79 1.47 -22.89
C PHE A 293 14.20 1.01 -23.23
N LYS A 294 14.44 0.82 -24.53
CA LYS A 294 15.78 0.49 -25.03
C LYS A 294 16.54 1.77 -25.34
N GLN A 295 17.76 1.89 -24.80
CA GLN A 295 18.67 2.97 -25.17
C GLN A 295 18.99 2.90 -26.67
N CYS A 296 19.03 4.03 -27.31
CA CYS A 296 19.49 4.13 -28.69
C CYS A 296 20.89 4.76 -28.74
N LYS A 297 21.91 3.92 -28.95
CA LYS A 297 23.28 4.35 -29.21
C LYS A 297 23.44 4.44 -30.72
N ILE A 298 23.54 5.67 -31.23
CA ILE A 298 23.58 5.95 -32.67
C ILE A 298 25.04 6.03 -33.10
N GLU A 299 25.42 5.21 -34.06
CA GLU A 299 26.69 5.36 -34.79
C GLU A 299 26.45 6.09 -36.15
N ASN A 300 25.23 6.03 -36.72
CA ASN A 300 24.84 6.69 -37.97
C ASN A 300 23.38 7.17 -37.92
N GLU A 301 23.06 8.29 -38.54
CA GLU A 301 21.72 8.89 -38.57
C GLU A 301 20.61 7.95 -39.11
N ALA A 302 20.94 7.04 -40.02
CA ALA A 302 20.00 6.03 -40.56
C ALA A 302 19.51 5.03 -39.48
N GLU A 303 20.13 4.95 -38.30
CA GLU A 303 19.73 4.08 -37.21
C GLU A 303 18.66 4.69 -36.30
N ILE A 304 18.44 5.99 -36.39
CA ILE A 304 17.43 6.70 -35.60
C ILE A 304 16.02 6.11 -35.83
N GLU A 305 15.72 5.68 -37.05
CA GLU A 305 14.41 5.08 -37.36
C GLU A 305 14.12 3.80 -36.57
N LYS A 306 15.16 3.05 -36.17
CA LYS A 306 15.05 1.82 -35.43
C LYS A 306 14.91 2.05 -33.90
N CYS A 307 15.16 3.29 -33.43
CA CYS A 307 15.03 3.63 -32.03
C CYS A 307 13.57 3.62 -31.60
N GLU A 308 13.36 3.28 -30.36
CA GLU A 308 12.03 3.23 -29.75
C GLU A 308 11.43 4.64 -29.62
N THR A 309 10.17 4.79 -29.97
CA THR A 309 9.45 6.07 -29.82
C THR A 309 9.34 6.46 -28.36
N PHE A 310 9.58 7.73 -28.05
CA PHE A 310 9.47 8.29 -26.70
C PHE A 310 8.06 8.04 -26.11
N SER A 311 8.03 7.75 -24.82
CA SER A 311 6.80 7.58 -24.04
C SER A 311 7.01 8.05 -22.62
N LEU A 312 6.22 9.03 -22.19
CA LEU A 312 6.28 9.57 -20.83
C LEU A 312 5.96 8.49 -19.78
N SER A 313 5.00 7.62 -20.06
CA SER A 313 4.66 6.52 -19.14
C SER A 313 5.83 5.58 -18.90
N LYS A 314 6.67 5.30 -19.92
CA LYS A 314 7.87 4.49 -19.75
C LYS A 314 8.95 5.21 -18.94
N VAL A 315 9.07 6.51 -19.05
CA VAL A 315 9.95 7.33 -18.21
C VAL A 315 9.49 7.27 -16.75
N ASN A 316 8.20 7.49 -16.51
CA ASN A 316 7.61 7.43 -15.16
C ASN A 316 7.77 6.03 -14.54
N GLN A 317 7.52 4.99 -15.32
CA GLN A 317 7.70 3.61 -14.87
C GLN A 317 9.18 3.30 -14.55
N THR A 318 10.10 3.81 -15.36
CA THR A 318 11.54 3.70 -15.08
C THR A 318 11.90 4.37 -13.76
N GLN A 319 11.36 5.57 -13.51
CA GLN A 319 11.56 6.28 -12.24
C GLN A 319 11.02 5.48 -11.05
N ALA A 320 9.82 4.93 -11.18
CA ALA A 320 9.21 4.09 -10.16
C ALA A 320 10.05 2.82 -9.88
N ASN A 321 10.50 2.12 -10.93
CA ASN A 321 11.33 0.91 -10.80
C ASN A 321 12.65 1.21 -10.06
N ILE A 322 13.34 2.29 -10.44
CA ILE A 322 14.60 2.70 -9.77
C ILE A 322 14.32 3.04 -8.30
N PHE A 323 13.24 3.76 -8.01
CA PHE A 323 12.88 4.11 -6.64
C PHE A 323 12.51 2.89 -5.79
N GLN A 324 11.84 1.89 -6.38
CA GLN A 324 11.45 0.63 -5.73
C GLN A 324 12.65 -0.23 -5.33
N LEU A 325 13.83 -0.07 -5.93
CA LEU A 325 15.07 -0.72 -5.47
C LEU A 325 15.38 -0.39 -3.99
N GLY A 326 14.83 0.72 -3.47
CA GLY A 326 15.02 1.17 -2.09
C GLY A 326 16.46 1.65 -1.78
N LEU A 327 17.28 1.83 -2.81
CA LEU A 327 18.68 2.29 -2.73
C LEU A 327 18.76 3.82 -2.70
N PHE A 328 17.76 4.50 -3.26
CA PHE A 328 17.74 5.95 -3.45
C PHE A 328 16.68 6.62 -2.58
N ARG A 329 16.93 7.85 -2.14
CA ARG A 329 15.95 8.70 -1.47
C ARG A 329 15.24 9.66 -2.42
N SER A 330 15.88 9.95 -3.56
CA SER A 330 15.35 10.75 -4.64
C SER A 330 15.83 10.16 -5.96
N VAL A 331 14.92 10.12 -6.92
CA VAL A 331 15.17 9.75 -8.31
C VAL A 331 14.43 10.79 -9.15
N VAL A 332 15.15 11.54 -9.96
CA VAL A 332 14.60 12.52 -10.90
C VAL A 332 15.03 12.10 -12.28
N ILE A 333 14.11 12.06 -13.22
CA ILE A 333 14.39 11.76 -14.62
C ILE A 333 13.98 12.96 -15.46
N ASP A 334 14.95 13.57 -16.11
CA ASP A 334 14.76 14.73 -16.99
C ASP A 334 15.13 14.36 -18.42
N PRO A 335 14.15 14.26 -19.34
CA PRO A 335 14.43 14.08 -20.75
C PRO A 335 15.06 15.35 -21.36
N VAL A 336 16.23 15.19 -21.99
CA VAL A 336 16.92 16.26 -22.73
C VAL A 336 16.65 16.06 -24.21
N TYR A 337 15.98 17.01 -24.82
CA TYR A 337 15.52 16.90 -26.20
C TYR A 337 16.49 17.53 -27.21
N ASP A 338 16.94 16.75 -28.18
CA ASP A 338 17.67 17.20 -29.37
C ASP A 338 16.69 17.33 -30.55
N ASP A 339 16.33 18.56 -30.90
CA ASP A 339 15.33 18.86 -31.92
C ASP A 339 15.84 18.55 -33.35
N GLU A 340 17.16 18.62 -33.59
CA GLU A 340 17.74 18.30 -34.88
C GLU A 340 17.71 16.81 -35.19
N LYS A 341 18.03 15.98 -34.18
CA LYS A 341 18.00 14.53 -34.29
C LYS A 341 16.68 13.88 -33.87
N GLN A 342 15.76 14.64 -33.29
CA GLN A 342 14.50 14.17 -32.74
C GLN A 342 14.70 13.05 -31.73
N LEU A 343 15.67 13.24 -30.83
CA LEU A 343 16.01 12.31 -29.76
C LEU A 343 15.78 12.93 -28.40
N ALA A 344 15.37 12.08 -27.46
CA ALA A 344 15.25 12.39 -26.05
C ALA A 344 16.30 11.58 -25.28
N ASP A 345 17.40 12.18 -24.91
CA ASP A 345 18.37 11.63 -23.98
C ASP A 345 17.79 11.67 -22.58
N ILE A 346 17.92 10.60 -21.84
CA ILE A 346 17.33 10.48 -20.51
C ILE A 346 18.38 10.69 -19.43
N ALA A 347 18.35 11.87 -18.82
CA ALA A 347 19.19 12.17 -17.66
C ALA A 347 18.50 11.65 -16.38
N ILE A 348 19.17 10.73 -15.67
CA ILE A 348 18.70 10.14 -14.43
C ILE A 348 19.59 10.67 -13.29
N VAL A 349 19.04 11.56 -12.47
CA VAL A 349 19.73 12.12 -11.30
C VAL A 349 19.22 11.41 -10.06
N VAL A 350 20.13 10.73 -9.37
CA VAL A 350 19.80 9.98 -8.16
C VAL A 350 20.48 10.57 -6.94
N LYS A 351 19.85 10.38 -5.78
CA LYS A 351 20.47 10.66 -4.48
C LYS A 351 20.39 9.41 -3.63
N GLU A 352 21.55 8.83 -3.31
CA GLU A 352 21.59 7.57 -2.58
C GLU A 352 21.06 7.70 -1.16
N ARG A 353 20.44 6.64 -0.68
CA ARG A 353 19.98 6.49 0.70
C ARG A 353 21.11 5.95 1.56
N LYS A 354 21.18 6.33 2.83
CA LYS A 354 22.11 5.70 3.77
C LYS A 354 22.02 4.18 3.67
N GLN A 355 23.14 3.51 3.57
CA GLN A 355 23.20 2.06 3.39
C GLN A 355 22.57 1.31 4.57
N GLY A 356 22.85 1.75 5.81
CA GLY A 356 22.31 1.17 7.03
C GLY A 356 21.02 1.85 7.48
N SER A 357 20.04 1.06 7.94
CA SER A 357 18.85 1.58 8.64
C SER A 357 18.37 0.61 9.70
N VAL A 358 17.81 1.15 10.78
CA VAL A 358 17.17 0.39 11.85
C VAL A 358 15.70 0.80 11.91
N LYS A 359 14.80 -0.21 11.94
CA LYS A 359 13.38 -0.03 12.21
C LYS A 359 13.05 -0.69 13.54
N ILE A 360 12.39 0.02 14.42
CA ILE A 360 11.92 -0.48 15.71
C ILE A 360 10.40 -0.41 15.72
N GLY A 361 9.76 -1.48 16.12
CA GLY A 361 8.31 -1.57 16.25
C GLY A 361 7.94 -2.21 17.58
N GLY A 362 6.81 -1.77 18.12
CA GLY A 362 6.22 -2.33 19.33
C GLY A 362 4.70 -2.42 19.20
N GLY A 363 4.07 -3.30 19.98
CA GLY A 363 2.63 -3.45 19.95
C GLY A 363 2.12 -4.34 21.07
N PHE A 364 0.81 -4.37 21.20
CA PHE A 364 0.10 -5.22 22.15
C PHE A 364 -1.06 -5.91 21.44
N GLY A 365 -1.28 -7.18 21.77
CA GLY A 365 -2.43 -7.96 21.37
C GLY A 365 -2.87 -8.90 22.48
N THR A 366 -4.13 -9.31 22.49
CA THR A 366 -4.65 -10.23 23.51
C THR A 366 -4.00 -11.60 23.46
N GLU A 367 -3.50 -12.03 22.31
CA GLU A 367 -2.89 -13.35 22.07
C GLU A 367 -1.39 -13.35 22.39
N ASP A 368 -0.64 -12.51 21.69
CA ASP A 368 0.81 -12.42 21.81
C ASP A 368 1.28 -11.42 22.88
N LYS A 369 0.32 -10.75 23.54
CA LYS A 369 0.54 -9.76 24.60
C LYS A 369 1.47 -8.64 24.12
N LEU A 370 2.51 -8.33 24.87
CA LEU A 370 3.51 -7.37 24.45
C LEU A 370 4.39 -7.98 23.36
N ARG A 371 4.59 -7.22 22.27
CA ARG A 371 5.50 -7.59 21.17
C ARG A 371 6.44 -6.45 20.84
N GLY A 372 7.68 -6.81 20.52
CA GLY A 372 8.69 -5.91 20.03
C GLY A 372 9.38 -6.48 18.81
N GLN A 373 9.84 -5.62 17.93
CA GLN A 373 10.59 -6.00 16.73
C GLN A 373 11.68 -4.98 16.46
N VAL A 374 12.85 -5.46 16.09
CA VAL A 374 13.95 -4.64 15.58
C VAL A 374 14.39 -5.24 14.26
N ILE A 375 14.50 -4.41 13.22
CA ILE A 375 15.02 -4.82 11.91
C ILE A 375 16.15 -3.88 11.56
N TRP A 376 17.33 -4.45 11.39
CA TRP A 376 18.48 -3.78 10.79
C TRP A 376 18.60 -4.20 9.33
N THR A 377 18.76 -3.21 8.44
CA THR A 377 18.90 -3.43 7.00
C THR A 377 20.15 -2.75 6.51
N GLN A 378 21.02 -3.50 5.82
CA GLN A 378 22.15 -2.99 5.05
C GLN A 378 21.83 -3.11 3.56
N ARG A 379 21.78 -1.97 2.87
CA ARG A 379 21.52 -1.87 1.43
C ARG A 379 22.84 -1.95 0.65
N ASN A 380 22.74 -2.35 -0.60
CA ASN A 380 23.87 -2.53 -1.52
C ASN A 380 25.00 -3.40 -0.94
N PHE A 381 24.62 -4.40 -0.13
CA PHE A 381 25.52 -5.31 0.56
C PHE A 381 26.38 -6.07 -0.46
N PHE A 382 27.70 -5.88 -0.44
CA PHE A 382 28.63 -6.37 -1.47
C PHE A 382 28.26 -5.97 -2.91
N GLY A 383 27.59 -4.83 -3.11
CA GLY A 383 27.20 -4.34 -4.42
C GLY A 383 26.02 -5.11 -5.05
N GLY A 384 25.74 -4.83 -6.34
CA GLY A 384 24.67 -5.50 -7.11
C GLY A 384 23.25 -5.20 -6.66
N GLY A 385 23.06 -4.22 -5.76
CA GLY A 385 21.77 -3.87 -5.18
C GLY A 385 21.28 -4.86 -4.11
N ARG A 386 22.15 -5.74 -3.62
CA ARG A 386 21.80 -6.73 -2.58
C ARG A 386 21.38 -6.07 -1.28
N ARG A 387 20.51 -6.76 -0.55
CA ARG A 387 20.02 -6.31 0.76
C ARG A 387 20.27 -7.39 1.81
N LEU A 388 20.97 -7.04 2.88
CA LEU A 388 21.12 -7.87 4.08
C LEU A 388 20.15 -7.34 5.14
N GLU A 389 19.35 -8.24 5.72
CA GLU A 389 18.43 -7.93 6.80
C GLU A 389 18.67 -8.83 8.01
N LEU A 390 18.79 -8.21 9.19
CA LEU A 390 18.76 -8.88 10.49
C LEU A 390 17.49 -8.43 11.20
N ALA A 391 16.62 -9.39 11.54
CA ALA A 391 15.38 -9.10 12.22
C ALA A 391 15.26 -9.91 13.52
N GLY A 392 15.00 -9.21 14.62
CA GLY A 392 14.62 -9.80 15.90
C GLY A 392 13.17 -9.49 16.21
N LYS A 393 12.37 -10.51 16.52
CA LYS A 393 11.01 -10.38 17.03
C LYS A 393 10.88 -11.07 18.37
N PHE A 394 10.26 -10.38 19.30
CA PHE A 394 9.92 -10.91 20.61
C PHE A 394 8.42 -10.74 20.86
N SER A 395 7.76 -11.81 21.30
CA SER A 395 6.45 -11.79 21.93
C SER A 395 6.40 -12.90 22.98
N PHE A 396 5.32 -12.97 23.76
CA PHE A 396 5.19 -14.04 24.78
C PHE A 396 4.99 -15.42 24.17
N ILE A 397 4.46 -15.51 22.96
CA ILE A 397 4.19 -16.79 22.26
C ILE A 397 5.25 -17.12 21.20
N THR A 398 6.02 -16.14 20.70
CA THR A 398 7.04 -16.39 19.67
C THR A 398 8.24 -15.46 19.85
N GLN A 399 9.43 -16.05 19.82
CA GLN A 399 10.72 -15.36 19.79
C GLN A 399 11.45 -15.80 18.52
N ARG A 400 11.92 -14.82 17.71
CA ARG A 400 12.51 -15.12 16.40
C ARG A 400 13.71 -14.24 16.13
N ILE A 401 14.75 -14.85 15.57
CA ILE A 401 15.90 -14.16 14.96
C ILE A 401 15.97 -14.63 13.51
N LYS A 402 15.95 -13.70 12.59
CA LYS A 402 15.96 -13.96 11.14
C LYS A 402 17.11 -13.18 10.50
N THR A 403 17.90 -13.84 9.66
CA THR A 403 18.90 -13.23 8.78
C THR A 403 18.53 -13.54 7.35
N SER A 404 18.47 -12.54 6.49
CA SER A 404 18.14 -12.71 5.07
C SER A 404 19.09 -11.93 4.19
N VAL A 405 19.57 -12.56 3.13
CA VAL A 405 20.27 -11.88 2.01
C VAL A 405 19.37 -11.97 0.79
N ILE A 406 19.10 -10.83 0.18
CA ILE A 406 18.17 -10.71 -0.95
C ILE A 406 18.92 -10.13 -2.14
N GLN A 407 18.91 -10.85 -3.25
CA GLN A 407 19.46 -10.45 -4.54
C GLN A 407 18.32 -10.11 -5.49
N PRO A 408 18.11 -8.83 -5.84
CA PRO A 408 17.11 -8.45 -6.83
C PRO A 408 17.58 -8.76 -8.26
N PHE A 409 16.63 -8.76 -9.20
CA PHE A 409 16.86 -8.87 -10.65
C PHE A 409 17.48 -10.19 -11.10
N ILE A 410 17.24 -11.30 -10.41
CA ILE A 410 17.85 -12.59 -10.75
C ILE A 410 17.22 -13.22 -12.02
N ALA A 411 15.94 -13.00 -12.22
CA ALA A 411 15.18 -13.44 -13.39
C ALA A 411 14.52 -12.25 -14.11
N GLY A 412 15.27 -11.15 -14.28
CA GLY A 412 14.79 -9.88 -14.82
C GLY A 412 14.10 -8.99 -13.77
N LYS A 413 13.41 -7.95 -14.23
CA LYS A 413 12.71 -6.99 -13.35
C LYS A 413 11.70 -7.68 -12.44
N ASN A 414 11.47 -7.12 -11.27
CA ASN A 414 10.50 -7.60 -10.29
C ASN A 414 10.73 -9.07 -9.86
N SER A 415 12.02 -9.48 -9.80
CA SER A 415 12.39 -10.80 -9.29
C SER A 415 13.46 -10.70 -8.23
N GLU A 416 13.33 -11.52 -7.19
CA GLU A 416 14.24 -11.58 -6.07
C GLU A 416 14.59 -13.03 -5.73
N LEU A 417 15.87 -13.30 -5.53
CA LEU A 417 16.35 -14.53 -4.91
C LEU A 417 16.78 -14.21 -3.49
N SER A 418 16.24 -14.94 -2.53
CA SER A 418 16.58 -14.74 -1.13
C SER A 418 17.13 -16.01 -0.47
N GLY A 419 18.18 -15.84 0.34
CA GLY A 419 18.66 -16.83 1.28
C GLY A 419 18.35 -16.39 2.71
N THR A 420 17.67 -17.23 3.47
CA THR A 420 17.18 -16.90 4.83
C THR A 420 17.60 -17.96 5.84
N LEU A 421 18.11 -17.52 6.98
CA LEU A 421 18.29 -18.32 8.19
C LEU A 421 17.33 -17.80 9.26
N ASN A 422 16.54 -18.69 9.83
CA ASN A 422 15.55 -18.36 10.84
C ASN A 422 15.68 -19.28 12.04
N PHE A 423 15.93 -18.71 13.21
CA PHE A 423 15.83 -19.40 14.49
C PHE A 423 14.60 -18.90 15.23
N GLN A 424 13.74 -19.83 15.65
CA GLN A 424 12.47 -19.52 16.29
C GLN A 424 12.23 -20.40 17.49
N ARG A 425 11.66 -19.80 18.55
CA ARG A 425 11.08 -20.49 19.69
C ARG A 425 9.60 -20.14 19.76
N ASP A 426 8.77 -21.15 19.85
CA ASP A 426 7.33 -21.03 20.00
C ASP A 426 6.89 -21.58 21.36
N ASP A 427 5.97 -20.87 22.02
CA ASP A 427 5.27 -21.25 23.24
C ASP A 427 3.78 -20.95 23.01
N VAL A 428 3.15 -21.80 22.22
CA VAL A 428 1.75 -21.65 21.81
C VAL A 428 0.90 -22.73 22.49
N PRO A 429 -0.44 -22.58 22.57
CA PRO A 429 -1.30 -23.55 23.23
C PRO A 429 -1.15 -24.99 22.72
N SER A 430 -0.83 -25.19 21.43
CA SER A 430 -0.68 -26.51 20.81
C SER A 430 0.66 -27.17 21.12
N PHE A 431 1.75 -26.41 21.24
CA PHE A 431 3.09 -26.94 21.49
C PHE A 431 4.07 -25.88 21.99
N LYS A 432 5.14 -26.36 22.60
CA LYS A 432 6.36 -25.61 22.90
C LYS A 432 7.52 -26.20 22.16
N GLY A 433 8.24 -25.38 21.41
CA GLY A 433 9.34 -25.91 20.58
C GLY A 433 10.34 -24.86 20.15
N ARG A 434 11.38 -25.36 19.51
CA ARG A 434 12.43 -24.54 18.87
C ARG A 434 12.64 -25.07 17.46
N SER A 435 12.81 -24.17 16.51
CA SER A 435 13.10 -24.54 15.14
C SER A 435 14.24 -23.70 14.55
N PHE A 436 15.01 -24.34 13.70
CA PHE A 436 15.98 -23.71 12.82
C PHE A 436 15.55 -24.03 11.39
N LEU A 437 15.31 -22.98 10.61
CA LEU A 437 14.83 -23.09 9.24
C LEU A 437 15.79 -22.33 8.30
N THR A 438 16.25 -23.02 7.29
CA THR A 438 17.00 -22.44 6.18
C THR A 438 16.13 -22.47 4.93
N THR A 439 16.01 -21.33 4.26
CA THR A 439 15.19 -21.17 3.06
C THR A 439 16.00 -20.54 1.95
N VAL A 440 15.88 -21.08 0.74
CA VAL A 440 16.24 -20.36 -0.50
C VAL A 440 14.96 -20.19 -1.29
N ALA A 441 14.60 -18.94 -1.58
CA ALA A 441 13.35 -18.62 -2.25
C ALA A 441 13.57 -17.70 -3.44
N LEU A 442 12.86 -17.99 -4.53
CA LEU A 442 12.72 -17.16 -5.70
C LEU A 442 11.31 -16.58 -5.72
N THR A 443 11.22 -15.26 -5.79
CA THR A 443 9.95 -14.55 -5.96
C THR A 443 9.99 -13.79 -7.28
N LYS A 444 8.89 -13.81 -8.02
CA LYS A 444 8.72 -13.07 -9.27
C LYS A 444 7.34 -12.45 -9.30
N GLU A 445 7.30 -11.14 -9.45
CA GLU A 445 6.06 -10.41 -9.76
C GLU A 445 5.94 -10.29 -11.28
N PHE A 446 4.74 -10.54 -11.79
CA PHE A 446 4.41 -10.40 -13.19
C PHE A 446 2.97 -9.92 -13.34
N TRP A 447 2.70 -9.14 -14.39
CA TRP A 447 1.43 -8.44 -14.54
C TRP A 447 1.06 -7.71 -13.24
N GLU A 448 0.79 -6.53 -13.19
CA GLU A 448 0.57 -5.59 -12.08
C GLU A 448 0.16 -6.15 -10.70
N HIS A 449 -0.51 -7.32 -10.67
CA HIS A 449 -1.17 -7.84 -9.49
C HIS A 449 -0.80 -9.28 -9.13
N TYR A 450 0.11 -9.91 -9.86
CA TYR A 450 0.43 -11.32 -9.66
C TYR A 450 1.84 -11.51 -9.15
N SER A 451 2.00 -12.32 -8.13
CA SER A 451 3.30 -12.80 -7.65
C SER A 451 3.33 -14.31 -7.56
N VAL A 452 4.46 -14.89 -7.95
CA VAL A 452 4.77 -16.33 -7.78
C VAL A 452 5.98 -16.43 -6.89
N PHE A 453 5.94 -17.36 -5.96
CA PHE A 453 7.14 -17.74 -5.21
C PHE A 453 7.35 -19.23 -5.26
N SER A 454 8.63 -19.63 -5.22
CA SER A 454 9.08 -20.99 -5.04
C SER A 454 10.19 -21.00 -4.02
N SER A 455 10.17 -21.93 -3.08
CA SER A 455 11.24 -22.07 -2.10
C SER A 455 11.63 -23.51 -1.82
N LEU A 456 12.91 -23.69 -1.52
CA LEU A 456 13.46 -24.92 -0.96
C LEU A 456 13.81 -24.66 0.50
N ASN A 457 13.32 -25.53 1.38
CA ASN A 457 13.38 -25.36 2.82
C ASN A 457 14.02 -26.58 3.48
N VAL A 458 14.88 -26.30 4.46
CA VAL A 458 15.42 -27.32 5.38
C VAL A 458 15.15 -26.86 6.79
N GLN A 459 14.37 -27.65 7.53
CA GLN A 459 13.91 -27.33 8.87
C GLN A 459 14.36 -28.42 9.86
N PHE A 460 14.98 -28.00 10.94
CA PHE A 460 15.17 -28.81 12.14
C PHE A 460 14.29 -28.26 13.25
N SER A 461 13.45 -29.11 13.84
CA SER A 461 12.54 -28.71 14.92
C SER A 461 12.67 -29.67 16.10
N LYS A 462 12.74 -29.09 17.32
CA LYS A 462 12.65 -29.83 18.57
C LYS A 462 11.41 -29.39 19.32
N ILE A 463 10.51 -30.34 19.55
CA ILE A 463 9.32 -30.16 20.37
C ILE A 463 9.69 -30.49 21.81
N VAL A 464 9.37 -29.59 22.74
CA VAL A 464 9.65 -29.75 24.20
C VAL A 464 8.39 -30.23 24.92
N ASP A 465 7.23 -29.75 24.46
CA ASP A 465 5.93 -30.06 25.00
C ASP A 465 4.86 -29.92 23.93
N SER A 466 3.85 -30.76 23.92
CA SER A 466 2.77 -30.70 22.94
C SER A 466 1.49 -31.36 23.41
N ALA A 467 0.35 -30.87 22.98
CA ALA A 467 -0.91 -31.56 22.96
C ALA A 467 -0.77 -32.85 22.13
N THR A 468 -1.15 -33.97 22.64
CA THR A 468 -1.00 -35.29 21.97
C THR A 468 -2.16 -36.20 22.27
N ARG A 469 -2.50 -37.07 21.31
CA ARG A 469 -3.54 -38.09 21.45
C ARG A 469 -3.00 -39.39 22.00
N THR A 470 -1.75 -39.71 21.64
CA THR A 470 -1.16 -41.01 21.99
C THR A 470 0.22 -40.85 22.63
N PRO A 471 0.66 -41.86 23.43
CA PRO A 471 2.02 -41.88 24.00
C PRO A 471 3.11 -41.91 22.91
N GLU A 472 2.84 -42.52 21.73
CA GLU A 472 3.77 -42.57 20.59
C GLU A 472 4.00 -41.19 19.99
N GLU A 473 2.96 -40.37 19.83
CA GLU A 473 3.12 -38.97 19.40
C GLU A 473 4.00 -38.19 20.35
N ARG A 474 3.86 -38.40 21.67
CA ARG A 474 4.65 -37.73 22.70
C ARG A 474 6.12 -38.13 22.70
N SER A 475 6.46 -39.31 22.17
CA SER A 475 7.84 -39.82 22.14
C SER A 475 8.73 -39.17 21.08
N ARG A 476 8.12 -38.54 20.06
CA ARG A 476 8.86 -37.95 18.93
C ARG A 476 9.11 -36.47 19.16
N GLU A 477 10.29 -36.13 19.68
CA GLU A 477 10.68 -34.75 20.00
C GLU A 477 11.35 -34.02 18.80
N ASN A 478 12.10 -34.74 17.97
CA ASN A 478 12.94 -34.14 16.95
C ASN A 478 12.43 -34.45 15.56
N PHE A 479 12.37 -33.45 14.72
CA PHE A 479 11.95 -33.54 13.33
C PHE A 479 12.97 -32.86 12.41
N PHE A 480 13.31 -33.56 11.34
CA PHE A 480 14.07 -33.00 10.23
C PHE A 480 13.19 -33.03 8.98
N LEU A 481 12.91 -31.86 8.44
CA LEU A 481 12.05 -31.70 7.26
C LEU A 481 12.81 -31.02 6.13
N THR A 482 12.66 -31.57 4.96
CA THR A 482 13.01 -30.90 3.70
C THR A 482 11.76 -30.80 2.85
N PHE A 483 11.40 -29.59 2.48
CA PHE A 483 10.16 -29.33 1.74
C PHE A 483 10.30 -28.21 0.73
N ILE A 484 9.47 -28.27 -0.29
CA ILE A 484 9.38 -27.27 -1.35
C ILE A 484 8.04 -26.56 -1.18
N ASP A 485 8.07 -25.23 -1.19
CA ASP A 485 6.87 -24.41 -1.26
C ASP A 485 6.73 -23.80 -2.64
N LEU A 486 5.52 -23.82 -3.15
CA LEU A 486 5.10 -23.10 -4.34
C LEU A 486 3.89 -22.25 -3.98
N GLY A 487 3.84 -21.01 -4.44
CA GLY A 487 2.69 -20.15 -4.21
C GLY A 487 2.44 -19.19 -5.35
N LEU A 488 1.16 -18.87 -5.51
CA LEU A 488 0.66 -17.86 -6.42
C LEU A 488 -0.24 -16.92 -5.62
N GLU A 489 0.00 -15.63 -5.75
CA GLU A 489 -0.88 -14.60 -5.19
C GLU A 489 -1.30 -13.63 -6.27
N ARG A 490 -2.58 -13.23 -6.22
CA ARG A 490 -3.14 -12.12 -6.97
C ARG A 490 -3.74 -11.14 -5.98
N ASP A 491 -3.22 -9.92 -5.93
CA ASP A 491 -3.72 -8.84 -5.08
C ASP A 491 -4.14 -7.64 -5.93
N THR A 492 -5.40 -7.21 -5.79
CA THR A 492 -5.99 -6.05 -6.45
C THR A 492 -6.57 -5.06 -5.45
N THR A 493 -6.11 -5.11 -4.20
CA THR A 493 -6.62 -4.24 -3.14
C THR A 493 -6.10 -2.82 -3.27
N ASP A 494 -6.96 -1.87 -2.91
CA ASP A 494 -6.66 -0.44 -2.91
C ASP A 494 -5.74 -0.01 -1.74
N ASN A 495 -5.66 -0.79 -0.68
CA ASN A 495 -4.82 -0.49 0.48
C ASN A 495 -4.47 -1.76 1.26
N VAL A 496 -3.19 -1.92 1.60
CA VAL A 496 -2.69 -3.12 2.31
C VAL A 496 -3.17 -3.19 3.76
N LEU A 497 -3.28 -2.05 4.47
CA LEU A 497 -3.60 -2.02 5.90
C LEU A 497 -5.10 -1.89 6.18
N ASN A 498 -5.85 -1.25 5.30
CA ASN A 498 -7.28 -1.03 5.44
C ASN A 498 -7.98 -1.11 4.08
N PRO A 499 -8.05 -2.32 3.47
CA PRO A 499 -8.61 -2.49 2.14
C PRO A 499 -10.12 -2.20 2.14
N THR A 500 -10.54 -1.43 1.12
CA THR A 500 -11.94 -1.08 0.90
C THR A 500 -12.51 -1.65 -0.40
N ARG A 501 -11.65 -1.94 -1.38
CA ARG A 501 -12.00 -2.51 -2.68
C ARG A 501 -10.95 -3.51 -3.12
N GLY A 502 -11.32 -4.40 -4.03
CA GLY A 502 -10.42 -5.38 -4.62
C GLY A 502 -10.56 -6.77 -4.04
N THR A 503 -9.70 -7.65 -4.49
CA THR A 503 -9.68 -9.07 -4.12
C THR A 503 -8.24 -9.55 -3.95
N VAL A 504 -8.03 -10.46 -2.99
CA VAL A 504 -6.79 -11.23 -2.87
C VAL A 504 -7.13 -12.70 -3.05
N VAL A 505 -6.36 -13.38 -3.88
CA VAL A 505 -6.38 -14.83 -4.07
C VAL A 505 -4.98 -15.33 -3.79
N SER A 506 -4.79 -16.10 -2.73
CA SER A 506 -3.51 -16.70 -2.38
C SER A 506 -3.63 -18.23 -2.41
N THR A 507 -2.71 -18.88 -3.10
CA THR A 507 -2.60 -20.33 -3.11
C THR A 507 -1.21 -20.75 -2.66
N GLY A 508 -1.13 -21.85 -1.90
CA GLY A 508 0.13 -22.41 -1.44
C GLY A 508 0.13 -23.92 -1.52
N LEU A 509 1.25 -24.49 -1.95
CA LEU A 509 1.51 -25.92 -1.96
C LEU A 509 2.87 -26.17 -1.32
N GLU A 510 2.86 -26.81 -0.14
CA GLU A 510 4.06 -27.29 0.55
C GLU A 510 4.16 -28.80 0.34
N SER A 511 5.31 -29.26 -0.13
CA SER A 511 5.55 -30.67 -0.48
C SER A 511 6.78 -31.20 0.24
N SER A 512 6.62 -32.18 1.13
CA SER A 512 7.70 -32.79 1.90
C SER A 512 7.90 -34.24 1.48
N PHE A 513 9.17 -34.64 1.25
CA PHE A 513 9.50 -35.97 0.74
C PHE A 513 10.66 -36.59 1.53
N THR A 514 10.49 -37.84 1.98
CA THR A 514 11.57 -38.62 2.60
C THR A 514 12.73 -38.86 1.63
N ALA A 515 12.47 -38.90 0.33
CA ALA A 515 13.50 -38.95 -0.70
C ALA A 515 14.48 -37.78 -0.67
N LEU A 516 14.05 -36.61 -0.18
CA LEU A 516 14.89 -35.42 0.06
C LEU A 516 15.48 -35.39 1.48
N GLY A 517 15.36 -36.48 2.24
CA GLY A 517 15.87 -36.60 3.61
C GLY A 517 14.89 -36.15 4.68
N SER A 518 13.66 -35.80 4.34
CA SER A 518 12.62 -35.47 5.31
C SER A 518 12.22 -36.68 6.16
N ASP A 519 11.78 -36.45 7.37
CA ASP A 519 11.27 -37.52 8.26
C ASP A 519 9.86 -37.97 7.90
N VAL A 520 9.09 -37.17 7.17
CA VAL A 520 7.68 -37.42 6.80
C VAL A 520 7.39 -37.00 5.37
N ASN A 521 6.42 -37.69 4.76
CA ASN A 521 5.92 -37.35 3.44
C ASN A 521 4.53 -36.72 3.53
N TYR A 522 4.34 -35.52 3.00
CA TYR A 522 3.02 -34.92 2.91
C TYR A 522 2.96 -33.87 1.79
N LEU A 523 1.76 -33.64 1.31
CA LEU A 523 1.37 -32.49 0.51
C LEU A 523 0.43 -31.63 1.33
N LYS A 524 0.74 -30.34 1.50
CA LYS A 524 -0.12 -29.38 2.18
C LYS A 524 -0.54 -28.29 1.21
N GLY A 525 -1.82 -28.31 0.85
CA GLY A 525 -2.45 -27.32 -0.02
C GLY A 525 -3.24 -26.30 0.81
N THR A 526 -3.17 -25.03 0.45
CA THR A 526 -3.98 -23.95 1.02
C THR A 526 -4.49 -23.02 -0.06
N ILE A 527 -5.75 -22.57 0.06
CA ILE A 527 -6.33 -21.51 -0.77
C ILE A 527 -6.98 -20.51 0.17
N GLU A 528 -6.64 -19.26 0.02
CA GLU A 528 -7.27 -18.15 0.72
C GLU A 528 -7.83 -17.14 -0.27
N LEU A 529 -9.08 -16.76 -0.07
CA LEU A 529 -9.81 -15.77 -0.86
C LEU A 529 -10.23 -14.62 0.05
N ARG A 530 -9.84 -13.40 -0.27
CA ARG A 530 -10.33 -12.18 0.38
C ARG A 530 -11.00 -11.29 -0.65
N GLY A 531 -12.06 -10.60 -0.28
CA GLY A 531 -12.76 -9.69 -1.17
C GLY A 531 -13.37 -8.52 -0.43
N TYR A 532 -13.27 -7.33 -1.02
CA TYR A 532 -13.69 -6.07 -0.44
C TYR A 532 -14.53 -5.29 -1.44
N LYS A 533 -15.64 -4.75 -0.98
CA LYS A 533 -16.52 -3.93 -1.81
C LYS A 533 -17.08 -2.78 -1.00
N LYS A 534 -16.68 -1.56 -1.38
CA LYS A 534 -17.23 -0.33 -0.79
C LYS A 534 -18.52 0.05 -1.50
N TYR A 535 -19.56 0.28 -0.72
CA TYR A 535 -20.82 0.86 -1.18
C TYR A 535 -21.16 2.05 -0.30
N ARG A 536 -21.17 3.25 -0.86
CA ARG A 536 -21.18 4.51 -0.11
C ARG A 536 -20.05 4.51 0.94
N ASN A 537 -20.38 4.65 2.23
CA ASN A 537 -19.44 4.67 3.33
C ASN A 537 -19.33 3.31 4.06
N ILE A 538 -19.93 2.25 3.52
CA ILE A 538 -19.92 0.91 4.12
C ILE A 538 -18.99 0.02 3.29
N VAL A 539 -18.13 -0.76 3.95
CA VAL A 539 -17.28 -1.76 3.30
C VAL A 539 -17.78 -3.15 3.68
N PHE A 540 -18.08 -3.95 2.68
CA PHE A 540 -18.34 -5.38 2.80
C PHE A 540 -17.05 -6.12 2.57
N ALA A 541 -16.57 -6.85 3.58
CA ALA A 541 -15.36 -7.65 3.50
C ALA A 541 -15.70 -9.13 3.72
N LYS A 542 -15.05 -10.01 2.96
CA LYS A 542 -15.19 -11.46 3.09
C LYS A 542 -13.85 -12.13 3.02
N LYS A 543 -13.68 -13.18 3.82
CA LYS A 543 -12.51 -14.06 3.79
C LYS A 543 -12.99 -15.51 3.78
N PHE A 544 -12.29 -16.34 3.04
CA PHE A 544 -12.49 -17.77 3.02
C PHE A 544 -11.13 -18.46 2.88
N THR A 545 -10.85 -19.45 3.73
CA THR A 545 -9.61 -20.23 3.70
C THR A 545 -9.99 -21.71 3.76
N ILE A 546 -9.46 -22.48 2.85
CA ILE A 546 -9.51 -23.94 2.86
C ILE A 546 -8.09 -24.50 2.81
N GLY A 547 -7.84 -25.56 3.56
CA GLY A 547 -6.55 -26.20 3.58
C GLY A 547 -6.67 -27.71 3.80
N VAL A 548 -5.76 -28.47 3.20
CA VAL A 548 -5.66 -29.91 3.34
C VAL A 548 -4.20 -30.32 3.45
N ILE A 549 -3.89 -31.21 4.38
CA ILE A 549 -2.62 -31.92 4.43
C ILE A 549 -2.89 -33.37 4.09
N GLN A 550 -2.30 -33.86 3.01
CA GLN A 550 -2.37 -35.24 2.58
C GLN A 550 -1.04 -35.94 2.86
N PRO A 551 -0.92 -36.70 3.96
CA PRO A 551 0.21 -37.61 4.15
C PRO A 551 0.16 -38.74 3.12
N PHE A 552 1.31 -39.28 2.77
CA PHE A 552 1.41 -40.39 1.79
C PHE A 552 2.63 -41.29 2.06
N GLY A 553 2.68 -42.43 1.35
CA GLY A 553 3.74 -43.42 1.53
C GLY A 553 3.68 -44.09 2.89
N SER A 554 4.77 -44.02 3.67
CA SER A 554 4.85 -44.57 5.03
C SER A 554 4.31 -43.64 6.12
N THR A 555 3.94 -42.39 5.78
CA THR A 555 3.46 -41.40 6.72
C THR A 555 1.95 -41.49 6.88
N GLN A 556 1.49 -41.60 8.12
CA GLN A 556 0.07 -41.59 8.48
C GLN A 556 -0.42 -40.23 8.92
N THR A 557 -1.73 -40.06 9.06
CA THR A 557 -2.39 -38.82 9.50
C THR A 557 -1.78 -38.24 10.78
N LEU A 558 -1.49 -39.06 11.78
CA LEU A 558 -0.93 -38.65 13.05
C LEU A 558 0.59 -38.40 13.03
N ASP A 559 1.30 -38.91 12.02
CA ASP A 559 2.76 -38.68 11.86
C ASP A 559 3.07 -37.25 11.41
N VAL A 560 2.07 -36.51 10.89
CA VAL A 560 2.24 -35.10 10.53
C VAL A 560 2.60 -34.30 11.79
N PRO A 561 3.78 -33.64 11.82
CA PRO A 561 4.22 -32.90 12.98
C PRO A 561 3.20 -31.84 13.41
N ILE A 562 2.96 -31.69 14.72
CA ILE A 562 1.96 -30.77 15.26
C ILE A 562 2.13 -29.34 14.73
N PHE A 563 3.37 -28.86 14.57
CA PHE A 563 3.67 -27.52 14.05
C PHE A 563 3.40 -27.34 12.54
N LYS A 564 3.03 -28.41 11.82
CA LYS A 564 2.61 -28.37 10.40
C LYS A 564 1.08 -28.49 10.25
N ARG A 565 0.37 -28.97 11.28
CA ARG A 565 -1.08 -29.11 11.26
C ARG A 565 -1.79 -27.74 11.17
N PHE A 566 -3.04 -27.76 10.77
CA PHE A 566 -3.87 -26.56 10.78
C PHE A 566 -4.44 -26.29 12.17
N PHE A 567 -4.53 -25.01 12.51
CA PHE A 567 -5.16 -24.49 13.71
C PHE A 567 -6.03 -23.30 13.36
N ALA A 568 -7.12 -23.11 14.09
CA ALA A 568 -7.97 -21.94 13.99
C ALA A 568 -8.47 -21.49 15.38
N GLY A 569 -9.11 -20.33 15.42
CA GLY A 569 -9.45 -19.60 16.64
C GLY A 569 -8.53 -18.39 16.81
N GLY A 570 -9.03 -17.36 17.48
CA GLY A 570 -8.30 -16.13 17.71
C GLY A 570 -8.71 -14.98 16.83
N SER A 571 -8.01 -13.88 17.00
CA SER A 571 -8.37 -12.55 16.48
C SER A 571 -8.35 -12.40 14.96
N THR A 572 -7.67 -13.27 14.22
CA THR A 572 -7.50 -13.23 12.75
C THR A 572 -8.18 -14.39 12.03
N SER A 573 -8.81 -15.29 12.76
CA SER A 573 -9.42 -16.51 12.23
C SER A 573 -10.89 -16.62 12.68
N MET A 574 -11.14 -17.12 13.91
CA MET A 574 -12.48 -17.33 14.48
C MET A 574 -12.61 -16.61 15.82
N ARG A 575 -13.14 -15.40 15.82
CA ARG A 575 -13.17 -14.49 16.98
C ARG A 575 -14.09 -14.90 18.13
N GLY A 576 -14.87 -15.94 17.98
CA GLY A 576 -15.63 -16.55 19.09
C GLY A 576 -14.82 -17.57 19.90
N PHE A 577 -13.65 -17.98 19.42
CA PHE A 577 -12.83 -19.03 20.01
C PHE A 577 -11.47 -18.50 20.44
N PRO A 578 -10.89 -19.00 21.56
CA PRO A 578 -9.53 -18.64 21.94
C PRO A 578 -8.52 -19.03 20.86
N PHE A 579 -7.34 -18.41 20.90
CA PHE A 579 -6.24 -18.68 19.96
C PHE A 579 -5.93 -20.18 19.85
N GLN A 580 -5.97 -20.72 18.63
CA GLN A 580 -5.78 -22.12 18.25
C GLN A 580 -6.82 -23.13 18.78
N LYS A 581 -7.83 -22.73 19.54
CA LYS A 581 -8.76 -23.65 20.22
C LYS A 581 -10.08 -23.91 19.46
N LEU A 582 -10.08 -23.79 18.15
CA LEU A 582 -11.15 -24.27 17.29
C LEU A 582 -10.75 -25.61 16.67
N GLY A 583 -11.58 -26.64 16.81
CA GLY A 583 -11.34 -27.99 16.31
C GLY A 583 -10.95 -28.97 17.43
N PRO A 584 -10.24 -30.05 17.13
CA PRO A 584 -9.96 -31.11 18.07
C PRO A 584 -9.05 -30.67 19.21
N LEU A 585 -9.46 -30.98 20.44
CA LEU A 585 -8.73 -30.71 21.68
C LEU A 585 -8.38 -32.04 22.37
N ASP A 586 -7.33 -32.04 23.20
CA ASP A 586 -7.02 -33.14 24.08
C ASP A 586 -7.83 -33.07 25.42
N ASP A 587 -7.62 -34.03 26.31
CA ASP A 587 -8.32 -34.08 27.60
C ASP A 587 -8.01 -32.86 28.51
N SER A 588 -6.93 -32.14 28.25
CA SER A 588 -6.52 -30.91 28.94
C SER A 588 -7.09 -29.65 28.29
N ASN A 589 -7.90 -29.77 27.24
CA ASN A 589 -8.36 -28.70 26.37
C ASN A 589 -7.23 -28.00 25.62
N ASP A 590 -6.13 -28.70 25.35
CA ASP A 590 -5.07 -28.17 24.48
C ASP A 590 -5.28 -28.57 23.01
N PRO A 591 -4.98 -27.68 22.05
CA PRO A 591 -5.35 -27.90 20.65
C PRO A 591 -4.43 -28.91 19.96
N LEU A 592 -5.03 -29.96 19.41
CA LEU A 592 -4.35 -31.02 18.65
C LEU A 592 -4.08 -30.64 17.20
N GLY A 593 -4.78 -29.63 16.67
CA GLY A 593 -4.79 -29.31 15.26
C GLY A 593 -5.40 -30.41 14.37
N GLY A 594 -5.41 -30.21 13.10
CA GLY A 594 -5.95 -31.15 12.13
C GLY A 594 -5.35 -31.05 10.75
N ASN A 595 -5.71 -32.01 9.89
CA ASN A 595 -5.21 -32.09 8.53
C ASN A 595 -6.16 -31.47 7.49
N SER A 596 -7.36 -31.06 7.92
CA SER A 596 -8.27 -30.26 7.07
C SER A 596 -8.74 -29.01 7.81
N LEU A 597 -8.83 -27.91 7.07
CA LEU A 597 -9.25 -26.58 7.55
C LEU A 597 -10.29 -26.01 6.61
N LEU A 598 -11.38 -25.52 7.17
CA LEU A 598 -12.34 -24.67 6.46
C LEU A 598 -12.75 -23.55 7.39
N VAL A 599 -12.37 -22.33 7.08
CA VAL A 599 -12.75 -21.13 7.87
C VAL A 599 -13.12 -19.98 6.96
N GLY A 600 -14.07 -19.18 7.39
CA GLY A 600 -14.48 -17.98 6.69
C GLY A 600 -14.94 -16.89 7.61
N SER A 601 -14.98 -15.69 7.10
CA SER A 601 -15.45 -14.50 7.79
C SER A 601 -16.19 -13.60 6.83
N PHE A 602 -17.27 -13.01 7.29
CA PHE A 602 -17.98 -11.95 6.63
C PHE A 602 -18.07 -10.74 7.56
N GLU A 603 -17.65 -9.57 7.10
CA GLU A 603 -17.66 -8.33 7.86
C GLU A 603 -18.41 -7.23 7.14
N VAL A 604 -19.13 -6.43 7.91
CA VAL A 604 -19.69 -5.14 7.49
C VAL A 604 -19.00 -4.06 8.32
N ARG A 605 -18.20 -3.23 7.66
CA ARG A 605 -17.43 -2.13 8.26
C ARG A 605 -18.14 -0.82 7.93
N TYR A 606 -18.38 0.01 8.93
CA TYR A 606 -19.10 1.27 8.76
C TYR A 606 -18.51 2.38 9.63
N PRO A 607 -18.43 3.63 9.14
CA PRO A 607 -18.01 4.75 9.95
C PRO A 607 -19.09 5.09 10.98
N ILE A 608 -18.66 5.39 12.20
CA ILE A 608 -19.55 5.86 13.26
C ILE A 608 -19.41 7.38 13.40
N TYR A 609 -18.18 7.82 13.62
CA TYR A 609 -17.89 9.24 13.77
C TYR A 609 -16.38 9.50 13.62
N ARG A 610 -15.98 10.37 12.66
CA ARG A 610 -14.58 10.68 12.34
C ARG A 610 -13.72 9.41 12.19
N ASP A 611 -12.70 9.27 13.03
CA ASP A 611 -11.77 8.14 13.01
C ASP A 611 -12.33 6.86 13.66
N PHE A 612 -13.57 6.92 14.21
CA PHE A 612 -14.24 5.78 14.81
C PHE A 612 -15.12 5.05 13.80
N GLY A 613 -14.87 3.78 13.65
CA GLY A 613 -15.66 2.85 12.85
C GLY A 613 -16.25 1.71 13.70
N GLY A 614 -17.32 1.13 13.20
CA GLY A 614 -17.91 -0.09 13.71
C GLY A 614 -17.76 -1.24 12.73
N VAL A 615 -17.73 -2.45 13.28
CA VAL A 615 -17.74 -3.68 12.50
C VAL A 615 -18.76 -4.63 13.11
N THR A 616 -19.58 -5.24 12.26
CA THR A 616 -20.32 -6.45 12.60
C THR A 616 -19.77 -7.59 11.77
N PHE A 617 -19.64 -8.76 12.37
CA PHE A 617 -19.06 -9.90 11.68
C PHE A 617 -19.74 -11.22 12.00
N LEU A 618 -19.58 -12.17 11.09
CA LEU A 618 -19.90 -13.57 11.28
C LEU A 618 -18.69 -14.39 10.83
N ASP A 619 -18.02 -15.01 11.79
CA ASP A 619 -16.97 -15.98 11.52
C ASP A 619 -17.56 -17.39 11.55
N TYR A 620 -17.09 -18.27 10.68
CA TYR A 620 -17.57 -19.65 10.59
C TYR A 620 -16.46 -20.59 10.13
N GLY A 621 -16.54 -21.84 10.54
CA GLY A 621 -15.58 -22.86 10.10
C GLY A 621 -15.26 -23.90 11.17
N ASN A 622 -14.32 -24.78 10.84
CA ASN A 622 -13.75 -25.77 11.74
C ASN A 622 -12.39 -26.28 11.26
N VAL A 623 -11.70 -27.00 12.17
CA VAL A 623 -10.48 -27.78 11.90
C VAL A 623 -10.82 -29.25 12.12
N TYR A 624 -10.51 -30.09 11.16
CA TYR A 624 -10.83 -31.52 11.19
C TYR A 624 -9.55 -32.36 11.24
N THR A 625 -9.59 -33.44 12.01
CA THR A 625 -8.43 -34.31 12.23
C THR A 625 -7.94 -34.95 10.93
N GLU A 626 -8.89 -35.56 10.21
CA GLU A 626 -8.62 -36.34 9.01
C GLU A 626 -8.40 -35.42 7.78
N GLU A 627 -7.66 -35.90 6.83
CA GLU A 627 -7.51 -35.27 5.51
C GLU A 627 -8.82 -35.34 4.71
N TRP A 628 -9.12 -34.27 3.96
CA TRP A 628 -10.33 -34.11 3.13
C TRP A 628 -11.65 -34.26 3.90
N SER A 629 -11.61 -34.20 5.21
CA SER A 629 -12.80 -34.26 6.05
C SER A 629 -13.39 -32.85 6.20
N PHE A 630 -14.51 -32.59 5.55
CA PHE A 630 -15.23 -31.33 5.62
C PHE A 630 -16.67 -31.60 6.03
N ASP A 631 -16.89 -31.91 7.31
CA ASP A 631 -18.24 -32.09 7.82
C ASP A 631 -18.92 -30.72 7.98
N LEU A 632 -19.82 -30.40 7.04
CA LEU A 632 -20.58 -29.15 7.07
C LEU A 632 -21.59 -29.08 8.23
N ALA A 633 -21.97 -30.21 8.83
CA ALA A 633 -22.83 -30.23 10.02
C ALA A 633 -22.08 -29.81 11.29
N ASP A 634 -20.75 -29.96 11.31
CA ASP A 634 -19.88 -29.57 12.44
C ASP A 634 -19.21 -28.19 12.23
N ILE A 635 -19.78 -27.36 11.38
CA ILE A 635 -19.31 -25.97 11.25
C ILE A 635 -19.70 -25.18 12.52
N ARG A 636 -18.71 -24.51 13.09
CA ARG A 636 -18.87 -23.59 14.22
C ARG A 636 -19.12 -22.17 13.69
N TYR A 637 -19.91 -21.42 14.43
CA TYR A 637 -20.28 -20.05 14.08
C TYR A 637 -19.99 -19.09 15.23
N ALA A 638 -19.47 -17.91 14.89
CA ALA A 638 -19.19 -16.87 15.86
C ALA A 638 -19.61 -15.49 15.33
N PRO A 639 -20.85 -15.05 15.54
CA PRO A 639 -21.24 -13.66 15.36
C PRO A 639 -20.51 -12.75 16.34
N GLY A 640 -20.32 -11.50 15.96
CA GLY A 640 -19.68 -10.52 16.82
C GLY A 640 -19.77 -9.10 16.34
N VAL A 641 -19.28 -8.21 17.18
CA VAL A 641 -19.19 -6.76 16.91
C VAL A 641 -17.82 -6.26 17.28
N GLY A 642 -17.41 -5.17 16.66
CA GLY A 642 -16.12 -4.56 16.95
C GLY A 642 -16.11 -3.05 16.77
N LEU A 643 -15.20 -2.40 17.48
CA LEU A 643 -14.86 -1.00 17.30
C LEU A 643 -13.52 -0.88 16.58
N ARG A 644 -13.40 0.14 15.77
CA ARG A 644 -12.17 0.52 15.06
C ARG A 644 -11.85 1.96 15.37
N TYR A 645 -10.60 2.24 15.57
CA TYR A 645 -10.08 3.60 15.68
C TYR A 645 -8.92 3.74 14.69
N ASP A 646 -9.14 4.51 13.64
CA ASP A 646 -8.15 4.69 12.58
C ASP A 646 -6.95 5.50 13.10
N THR A 647 -5.75 4.99 12.85
CA THR A 647 -4.48 5.61 13.20
C THR A 647 -3.54 5.60 11.99
N LEU A 648 -2.48 6.40 12.03
CA LEU A 648 -1.44 6.46 10.98
C LEU A 648 -0.77 5.10 10.69
N ILE A 649 -0.79 4.18 11.66
CA ILE A 649 -0.18 2.84 11.55
C ILE A 649 -1.21 1.72 11.31
N GLY A 650 -2.44 2.09 10.94
CA GLY A 650 -3.58 1.19 10.77
C GLY A 650 -4.57 1.26 11.93
N PRO A 651 -5.78 0.72 11.76
CA PRO A 651 -6.82 0.80 12.76
C PRO A 651 -6.48 -0.02 14.03
N VAL A 652 -6.65 0.59 15.19
CA VAL A 652 -6.72 -0.13 16.47
C VAL A 652 -8.11 -0.74 16.56
N ARG A 653 -8.20 -2.04 16.82
CA ARG A 653 -9.45 -2.76 16.89
C ARG A 653 -9.71 -3.36 18.26
N PHE A 654 -10.99 -3.36 18.65
CA PHE A 654 -11.52 -4.10 19.77
C PHE A 654 -12.72 -4.92 19.26
N ASP A 655 -12.61 -6.25 19.33
CA ASP A 655 -13.64 -7.18 18.86
C ASP A 655 -14.20 -7.99 20.00
N VAL A 656 -15.51 -8.25 19.97
CA VAL A 656 -16.23 -9.16 20.86
C VAL A 656 -16.92 -10.21 20.00
N GLY A 657 -16.51 -11.47 20.15
CA GLY A 657 -17.10 -12.61 19.44
C GLY A 657 -17.84 -13.53 20.39
N TYR A 658 -18.95 -14.08 19.91
CA TYR A 658 -19.80 -15.01 20.65
C TYR A 658 -19.83 -16.36 19.92
N ALA A 659 -19.29 -17.43 20.55
CA ALA A 659 -19.37 -18.78 20.01
C ALA A 659 -20.78 -19.36 20.22
N LEU A 660 -21.48 -19.72 19.12
CA LEU A 660 -22.83 -20.28 19.21
C LEU A 660 -22.80 -21.69 19.79
N ASN A 661 -21.85 -22.53 19.37
CA ASN A 661 -21.71 -23.93 19.73
C ASN A 661 -20.25 -24.28 20.08
N PRO A 662 -19.72 -23.74 21.20
CA PRO A 662 -18.33 -24.03 21.60
C PRO A 662 -18.18 -25.44 22.16
N GLU A 663 -16.95 -25.98 22.08
CA GLU A 663 -16.57 -27.19 22.80
C GLU A 663 -16.70 -27.04 24.32
N PRO A 664 -16.91 -28.14 25.07
CA PRO A 664 -16.90 -28.12 26.52
C PRO A 664 -15.61 -27.49 27.06
N GLY A 665 -15.74 -26.57 28.01
CA GLY A 665 -14.60 -25.84 28.58
C GLY A 665 -14.22 -24.53 27.84
N ILE A 666 -14.73 -24.29 26.69
CA ILE A 666 -14.51 -23.03 25.93
C ILE A 666 -15.55 -21.97 26.34
N ARG A 667 -15.09 -20.79 26.73
CA ARG A 667 -15.96 -19.66 27.07
C ARG A 667 -16.66 -19.15 25.80
N ARG A 668 -17.97 -18.88 25.88
CA ARG A 668 -18.78 -18.42 24.76
C ARG A 668 -18.42 -17.01 24.27
N ILE A 669 -17.89 -16.15 25.13
CA ILE A 669 -17.54 -14.77 24.79
C ILE A 669 -16.04 -14.62 24.82
N GLN A 670 -15.48 -14.07 23.75
CA GLN A 670 -14.07 -13.74 23.61
C GLN A 670 -13.90 -12.26 23.27
N PHE A 671 -12.84 -11.66 23.81
CA PHE A 671 -12.47 -10.26 23.58
C PHE A 671 -11.10 -10.22 22.96
N PHE A 672 -10.94 -9.41 21.92
CA PHE A 672 -9.68 -9.24 21.22
C PHE A 672 -9.34 -7.76 21.04
N ILE A 673 -8.09 -7.41 21.32
CA ILE A 673 -7.51 -6.10 21.05
C ILE A 673 -6.30 -6.32 20.16
N SER A 674 -6.20 -5.59 19.04
CA SER A 674 -5.01 -5.63 18.19
C SER A 674 -4.96 -4.42 17.24
N ILE A 675 -3.88 -4.30 16.46
CA ILE A 675 -3.69 -3.27 15.44
C ILE A 675 -3.83 -3.92 14.05
N GLY A 676 -4.47 -3.23 13.12
CA GLY A 676 -4.81 -3.70 11.78
C GLY A 676 -6.22 -4.28 11.67
N GLN A 677 -6.68 -4.55 10.45
CA GLN A 677 -7.95 -5.26 10.22
C GLN A 677 -7.79 -6.76 10.52
N ALA A 678 -8.92 -7.49 10.63
CA ALA A 678 -8.87 -8.93 10.89
C ALA A 678 -8.30 -9.70 9.68
N PHE A 679 -8.51 -9.16 8.47
CA PHE A 679 -7.97 -9.66 7.20
C PHE A 679 -8.00 -8.56 6.13
#